data_8da78eba6bcfeeae2d708a020470e63d
#
_entry.id   8da78eba6bcfeeae2d708a020470e63d
#
_cell.length_a   1.000
_cell.length_b   1.000
_cell.length_c   1.000
_cell.angle_alpha   90.00
_cell.angle_beta   90.00
_cell.angle_gamma   90.00
#
_symmetry.space_group_name_H-M   'P 1'
#
loop_
_entity.id
_entity.type
_entity.pdbx_description
1 polymer ?
#
loop_
_entity_poly.entity_id
_entity_poly.type
_entity_poly.pdbx_seq_one_letter_code
_entity_poly.pdbx_strand_id
1 'polypeptide(L)'
;MKRFSIFFAALFVAVTSFAAVTYELNGGVTNDDNWLSKGDMWTAFCADAGVTLGTLEEVKATANPLSTICTPLGTAQCQAILDNAKWDWLEKYIMDVQNPQVGGPAGAGTVPALTEGAAGATWRYALAAFFVETQTTAWPYSADFSVAGTPEAFIPAWKHAFANPTEPTGEWVLNAPYYEGKTFDGWYAAADFSGEKVVKIDATTTGTLYAKWVEYIPTVVEVRALADDTETKVSGVVNFVSGKNIYIQDATAGILVYALETPSCKVGDKIVAKGVKVMYGGAPEVKSAVIESAEAASVTAPTVFETLAALVADSLEHKYFATNVKIAGVTIVEYDGYNNPTVQDATGEKALCYKMVLDPVVFPIGSKVTVTAVAGWYNGFQFVGDAKNIVLPVAGVVEDFTYPVRSNGRYALKNNWVISNMEDNYAANKPGSNDFVRGMAAKDGIMYFINRETMSIVRVDGKTGNMLEPLQLQGTDTLFKYKSVDSLTNEVKWNDGVTLAYNDIKFDQAGNCLIGACMEGKNKCQHFMIYVVNLETGVCTLLIDDVLWENPGLAQVQFRFDAFGAAGDVTKNGVVMAADASGSWNVYRWLITDGVAGEGEQVAVLIDPAVDESLFINAAGFGTAPQIFPQDEEGSLFYVDGFNTLPMLFYGNPDEGASLIDDFINVPTGVEVTNQEGDVCKMNQGHNGLVEFQVGEEYFLLMAATNTAGSPTSAFALFKFADADRAFSGMVPLWYFPHNGLGASTNGCRTAVPSVDVVSETEATLYIYANNNGYAAYTLTIDPSIADNTAVEDIEAVKVGAEKVIENGQIFILKNGVKYNALGAQVK
;
A
#
# COMPACT_ATOMS: atom_id res chain seq x y z
N MET A 1 17.51 32.85 -51.67
CA MET A 1 18.64 33.81 -51.58
C MET A 1 19.82 33.08 -50.93
N LYS A 2 21.01 33.33 -51.37
CA LYS A 2 22.24 32.54 -51.31
C LYS A 2 22.58 32.04 -49.90
N ARG A 3 22.69 30.72 -49.77
CA ARG A 3 23.34 30.06 -48.62
C ARG A 3 24.85 30.06 -48.85
N PHE A 4 25.59 30.62 -47.93
CA PHE A 4 27.04 30.54 -47.87
C PHE A 4 27.44 29.24 -47.14
N SER A 5 28.08 28.34 -47.88
CA SER A 5 28.77 27.20 -47.28
C SER A 5 30.16 27.71 -46.84
N ILE A 6 30.43 27.70 -45.58
CA ILE A 6 31.77 27.92 -45.04
C ILE A 6 32.47 26.59 -44.87
N PHE A 7 33.47 26.34 -45.72
CA PHE A 7 34.45 25.29 -45.55
C PHE A 7 35.46 25.70 -44.47
N PHE A 8 35.55 25.01 -43.39
CA PHE A 8 36.69 25.13 -42.47
C PHE A 8 37.77 24.08 -42.82
N ALA A 9 38.95 24.59 -43.19
CA ALA A 9 40.14 23.78 -43.43
C ALA A 9 40.69 23.28 -42.07
N ALA A 10 40.88 21.99 -41.96
CA ALA A 10 41.43 21.34 -40.79
C ALA A 10 42.93 21.62 -40.66
N LEU A 11 43.37 22.09 -39.51
CA LEU A 11 44.76 22.09 -39.09
C LEU A 11 45.07 20.80 -38.37
N PHE A 12 45.85 19.93 -38.98
CA PHE A 12 46.31 18.67 -38.35
C PHE A 12 47.36 18.98 -37.27
N VAL A 13 47.01 18.69 -36.02
CA VAL A 13 47.98 18.38 -34.99
C VAL A 13 47.79 16.88 -34.68
N ALA A 14 48.84 16.09 -34.86
CA ALA A 14 48.85 14.66 -34.57
C ALA A 14 48.68 14.41 -33.10
N VAL A 15 47.53 13.92 -32.71
CA VAL A 15 47.30 13.28 -31.42
C VAL A 15 46.74 11.88 -31.74
N THR A 16 47.20 10.89 -31.01
CA THR A 16 46.87 9.49 -31.14
C THR A 16 45.43 9.22 -31.48
N SER A 17 45.22 8.52 -32.60
CA SER A 17 43.91 8.26 -33.18
C SER A 17 43.00 7.47 -32.23
N PHE A 18 42.04 8.12 -31.66
CA PHE A 18 40.85 7.49 -31.20
C PHE A 18 39.88 7.37 -32.40
N ALA A 19 39.12 6.28 -32.46
CA ALA A 19 38.22 6.05 -33.58
C ALA A 19 36.97 6.91 -33.39
N ALA A 20 36.82 7.96 -34.22
CA ALA A 20 35.67 8.88 -34.18
C ALA A 20 34.38 8.17 -34.61
N VAL A 21 33.27 8.44 -33.93
CA VAL A 21 31.93 8.11 -34.42
C VAL A 21 31.60 9.09 -35.54
N THR A 22 31.11 8.57 -36.67
CA THR A 22 30.60 9.39 -37.78
C THR A 22 29.09 9.23 -37.90
N TYR A 23 28.43 10.24 -38.48
CA TYR A 23 26.96 10.26 -38.53
C TYR A 23 26.51 10.39 -39.99
N GLU A 24 25.69 9.45 -40.46
CA GLU A 24 25.00 9.49 -41.72
C GLU A 24 23.54 9.89 -41.49
N LEU A 25 23.22 11.12 -41.91
CA LEU A 25 21.89 11.73 -41.62
C LEU A 25 20.78 11.26 -42.55
N ASN A 26 21.12 10.50 -43.61
CA ASN A 26 20.17 9.95 -44.57
C ASN A 26 19.17 10.99 -45.11
N GLY A 27 19.68 12.14 -45.48
CA GLY A 27 18.90 13.25 -46.04
C GLY A 27 18.38 14.26 -45.00
N GLY A 28 18.50 13.94 -43.71
CA GLY A 28 18.26 14.88 -42.66
C GLY A 28 19.35 15.96 -42.54
N VAL A 29 19.11 16.91 -41.68
CA VAL A 29 20.04 17.97 -41.33
C VAL A 29 20.25 18.00 -39.84
N THR A 30 21.37 18.56 -39.39
CA THR A 30 21.57 18.83 -37.96
C THR A 30 20.54 19.82 -37.47
N ASN A 31 20.04 19.60 -36.27
CA ASN A 31 19.16 20.57 -35.66
C ASN A 31 20.00 21.74 -35.13
N ASP A 32 19.94 22.86 -35.85
CA ASP A 32 20.73 24.06 -35.53
C ASP A 32 20.20 24.93 -34.39
N ASP A 33 19.02 24.58 -33.79
CA ASP A 33 18.52 25.21 -32.57
C ASP A 33 19.37 24.80 -31.35
N ASN A 34 20.53 24.37 -31.58
CA ASN A 34 21.50 23.92 -30.60
C ASN A 34 22.16 25.12 -29.93
N TRP A 35 22.16 25.12 -28.67
CA TRP A 35 22.89 26.10 -27.86
C TRP A 35 24.37 26.01 -28.09
N LEU A 36 24.86 26.82 -28.99
CA LEU A 36 26.26 26.86 -29.40
C LEU A 36 27.13 27.62 -28.40
N SER A 37 26.50 28.49 -27.61
CA SER A 37 27.14 29.29 -26.60
C SER A 37 26.29 29.45 -25.35
N LYS A 38 26.89 29.84 -24.23
CA LYS A 38 26.14 30.17 -23.02
C LYS A 38 25.23 31.38 -23.22
N GLY A 39 25.56 32.28 -24.19
CA GLY A 39 24.69 33.43 -24.54
C GLY A 39 23.36 32.98 -25.15
N ASP A 40 23.41 31.94 -26.03
CA ASP A 40 22.21 31.40 -26.65
C ASP A 40 21.37 30.66 -25.59
N MET A 41 22.01 29.87 -24.75
CA MET A 41 21.35 29.24 -23.62
C MET A 41 20.72 30.23 -22.65
N TRP A 42 21.41 31.34 -22.39
CA TRP A 42 20.95 32.42 -21.53
C TRP A 42 19.64 33.03 -22.02
N THR A 43 19.56 33.31 -23.28
CA THR A 43 18.35 33.87 -23.91
C THR A 43 17.17 32.90 -23.74
N ALA A 44 17.39 31.60 -24.03
CA ALA A 44 16.37 30.55 -23.83
C ALA A 44 15.99 30.39 -22.34
N PHE A 45 16.98 30.39 -21.46
CA PHE A 45 16.76 30.31 -20.03
C PHE A 45 15.89 31.43 -19.48
N CYS A 46 16.20 32.68 -19.84
CA CYS A 46 15.41 33.83 -19.41
C CYS A 46 13.95 33.73 -19.88
N ALA A 47 13.76 33.28 -21.12
CA ALA A 47 12.41 33.11 -21.69
C ALA A 47 11.64 32.03 -20.96
N ASP A 48 12.25 30.86 -20.76
CA ASP A 48 11.60 29.71 -20.12
C ASP A 48 11.36 29.95 -18.61
N ALA A 49 12.27 30.65 -17.93
CA ALA A 49 12.08 31.08 -16.55
C ALA A 49 11.09 32.24 -16.36
N GLY A 50 10.67 32.89 -17.47
CA GLY A 50 9.78 34.05 -17.42
C GLY A 50 10.43 35.28 -16.76
N VAL A 51 11.76 35.44 -16.91
CA VAL A 51 12.50 36.60 -16.38
C VAL A 51 13.00 37.50 -17.50
N THR A 52 13.00 38.80 -17.23
CA THR A 52 13.54 39.80 -18.20
C THR A 52 14.86 40.31 -17.66
N LEU A 53 15.95 39.86 -18.29
CA LEU A 53 17.32 40.31 -18.01
C LEU A 53 18.00 40.71 -19.31
N GLY A 54 19.06 41.51 -19.20
CA GLY A 54 19.87 41.84 -20.37
C GLY A 54 20.60 40.63 -20.93
N THR A 55 21.44 40.84 -21.93
CA THR A 55 22.33 39.81 -22.48
C THR A 55 23.23 39.24 -21.38
N LEU A 56 23.70 38.00 -21.52
CA LEU A 56 24.58 37.38 -20.53
C LEU A 56 25.84 38.24 -20.26
N GLU A 57 26.40 38.88 -21.34
CA GLU A 57 27.56 39.74 -21.20
C GLU A 57 27.24 41.01 -20.39
N GLU A 58 26.09 41.62 -20.62
CA GLU A 58 25.64 42.78 -19.81
C GLU A 58 25.45 42.37 -18.33
N VAL A 59 24.87 41.20 -18.06
CA VAL A 59 24.71 40.69 -16.69
C VAL A 59 26.07 40.41 -16.06
N LYS A 60 27.00 39.75 -16.76
CA LYS A 60 28.36 39.52 -16.30
C LYS A 60 29.14 40.81 -15.99
N ALA A 61 28.84 41.87 -16.69
CA ALA A 61 29.46 43.18 -16.49
C ALA A 61 28.92 43.96 -15.27
N THR A 62 27.86 43.45 -14.61
CA THR A 62 27.33 44.10 -13.41
C THR A 62 28.25 43.92 -12.20
N ALA A 63 28.11 44.78 -11.19
CA ALA A 63 28.94 44.69 -9.97
C ALA A 63 28.74 43.40 -9.20
N ASN A 64 27.60 42.76 -9.33
CA ASN A 64 27.30 41.46 -8.69
C ASN A 64 26.44 40.62 -9.62
N PRO A 65 27.03 39.90 -10.59
CA PRO A 65 26.33 39.13 -11.60
C PRO A 65 25.41 38.05 -11.00
N LEU A 66 25.87 37.36 -9.97
CA LEU A 66 25.07 36.33 -9.28
C LEU A 66 23.78 36.91 -8.68
N SER A 67 23.89 38.01 -7.95
CA SER A 67 22.74 38.69 -7.37
C SER A 67 21.77 39.19 -8.43
N THR A 68 22.32 39.72 -9.54
CA THR A 68 21.51 40.20 -10.69
C THR A 68 20.62 39.07 -11.24
N ILE A 69 21.13 37.85 -11.34
CA ILE A 69 20.37 36.68 -11.81
C ILE A 69 19.44 36.17 -10.73
N CYS A 70 19.93 36.04 -9.50
CA CYS A 70 19.15 35.43 -8.40
C CYS A 70 17.95 36.28 -7.96
N THR A 71 18.01 37.60 -8.10
CA THR A 71 16.94 38.47 -7.60
C THR A 71 15.60 38.21 -8.31
N PRO A 72 15.49 38.08 -9.62
CA PRO A 72 14.25 37.78 -10.30
C PRO A 72 13.87 36.27 -10.28
N LEU A 73 14.80 35.40 -9.95
CA LEU A 73 14.53 33.97 -9.87
C LEU A 73 13.88 33.58 -8.53
N GLY A 74 12.55 33.57 -8.48
CA GLY A 74 11.81 32.98 -7.36
C GLY A 74 11.65 31.47 -7.51
N THR A 75 10.97 30.83 -6.54
CA THR A 75 10.67 29.40 -6.57
C THR A 75 9.91 29.00 -7.84
N ALA A 76 8.92 29.79 -8.27
CA ALA A 76 8.15 29.51 -9.47
C ALA A 76 8.99 29.54 -10.75
N GLN A 77 9.94 30.46 -10.85
CA GLN A 77 10.85 30.57 -11.99
C GLN A 77 11.83 29.39 -12.05
N CYS A 78 12.35 28.97 -10.90
CA CYS A 78 13.19 27.78 -10.82
C CYS A 78 12.40 26.53 -11.18
N GLN A 79 11.17 26.40 -10.68
CA GLN A 79 10.31 25.26 -11.00
C GLN A 79 10.00 25.19 -12.50
N ALA A 80 9.74 26.32 -13.15
CA ALA A 80 9.50 26.38 -14.59
C ALA A 80 10.69 25.85 -15.42
N ILE A 81 11.91 26.03 -14.92
CA ILE A 81 13.10 25.44 -15.54
C ILE A 81 13.19 23.94 -15.27
N LEU A 82 12.98 23.51 -14.03
CA LEU A 82 13.11 22.11 -13.64
C LEU A 82 11.99 21.23 -14.24
N ASP A 83 10.81 21.77 -14.46
CA ASP A 83 9.69 21.05 -15.09
C ASP A 83 9.82 20.97 -16.63
N ASN A 84 10.79 21.67 -17.21
CA ASN A 84 10.97 21.72 -18.65
C ASN A 84 12.10 20.77 -19.09
N ALA A 85 11.71 19.67 -19.74
CA ALA A 85 12.63 18.61 -20.21
C ALA A 85 13.82 19.13 -21.05
N LYS A 86 13.69 20.30 -21.65
CA LYS A 86 14.77 21.03 -22.35
C LYS A 86 15.97 21.30 -21.43
N TRP A 87 15.74 21.40 -20.11
CA TRP A 87 16.75 21.71 -19.10
C TRP A 87 17.15 20.51 -18.22
N ASP A 88 16.67 19.30 -18.50
CA ASP A 88 17.01 18.09 -17.73
C ASP A 88 18.52 17.89 -17.58
N TRP A 89 19.28 18.24 -18.63
CA TRP A 89 20.73 18.17 -18.59
C TRP A 89 21.33 19.18 -17.60
N LEU A 90 20.73 20.35 -17.42
CA LEU A 90 21.19 21.36 -16.46
C LEU A 90 20.86 20.93 -15.02
N GLU A 91 19.68 20.39 -14.80
CA GLU A 91 19.33 19.79 -13.53
C GLU A 91 20.32 18.67 -13.18
N LYS A 92 20.53 17.73 -14.11
CA LYS A 92 21.51 16.65 -13.94
C LYS A 92 22.91 17.16 -13.69
N TYR A 93 23.35 18.18 -14.38
CA TYR A 93 24.64 18.80 -14.11
C TYR A 93 24.72 19.37 -12.70
N ILE A 94 23.72 20.09 -12.24
CA ILE A 94 23.66 20.62 -10.87
C ILE A 94 23.69 19.45 -9.85
N MET A 95 22.95 18.38 -10.13
CA MET A 95 22.92 17.20 -9.26
C MET A 95 24.26 16.45 -9.22
N ASP A 96 24.86 16.19 -10.36
CA ASP A 96 26.04 15.35 -10.47
C ASP A 96 27.34 16.11 -10.14
N VAL A 97 27.46 17.38 -10.54
CA VAL A 97 28.68 18.17 -10.40
C VAL A 97 28.65 19.06 -9.17
N GLN A 98 27.55 19.71 -8.89
CA GLN A 98 27.41 20.64 -7.76
C GLN A 98 26.86 20.02 -6.50
N ASN A 99 26.23 18.83 -6.58
CA ASN A 99 25.56 18.20 -5.46
C ASN A 99 26.44 18.04 -4.20
N PRO A 100 27.70 17.64 -4.25
CA PRO A 100 28.54 17.60 -3.07
C PRO A 100 28.65 18.92 -2.31
N GLN A 101 28.39 20.01 -2.99
CA GLN A 101 28.45 21.37 -2.46
C GLN A 101 27.06 21.97 -2.15
N VAL A 102 26.04 21.51 -2.85
CA VAL A 102 24.65 21.98 -2.70
C VAL A 102 23.89 21.21 -1.64
N GLY A 103 24.15 19.91 -1.53
CA GLY A 103 23.35 18.99 -0.70
C GLY A 103 23.84 18.80 0.73
N GLY A 104 24.96 19.44 1.14
CA GLY A 104 25.51 19.22 2.48
C GLY A 104 26.80 18.39 2.48
N PRO A 105 27.20 17.75 3.59
CA PRO A 105 28.46 17.01 3.67
C PRO A 105 28.55 15.95 2.58
N ALA A 106 29.76 15.81 2.01
CA ALA A 106 30.05 14.84 0.97
C ALA A 106 29.50 13.44 1.33
N GLY A 107 28.61 12.94 0.53
CA GLY A 107 27.93 11.65 0.73
C GLY A 107 26.46 11.71 1.13
N ALA A 108 25.87 12.86 1.33
CA ALA A 108 24.44 13.01 1.65
C ALA A 108 23.52 13.14 0.44
N GLY A 109 23.82 12.59 -0.62
CA GLY A 109 23.13 12.15 -1.84
C GLY A 109 21.79 12.76 -2.32
N THR A 110 21.23 13.80 -1.70
CA THR A 110 19.96 14.38 -2.16
C THR A 110 20.03 15.90 -2.20
N VAL A 111 19.78 16.46 -3.37
CA VAL A 111 19.45 17.89 -3.50
C VAL A 111 18.10 18.13 -2.84
N PRO A 112 17.96 19.16 -1.98
CA PRO A 112 16.69 19.47 -1.35
C PRO A 112 15.61 19.72 -2.41
N ALA A 113 14.39 19.25 -2.16
CA ALA A 113 13.25 19.60 -2.99
C ALA A 113 13.13 21.13 -3.14
N LEU A 114 12.71 21.59 -4.31
CA LEU A 114 12.47 23.02 -4.53
C LEU A 114 11.28 23.48 -3.71
N THR A 115 11.53 24.21 -2.64
CA THR A 115 10.53 24.79 -1.75
C THR A 115 10.88 26.24 -1.47
N GLU A 116 9.93 27.02 -0.95
CA GLU A 116 10.24 28.36 -0.47
C GLU A 116 11.28 28.34 0.66
N GLY A 117 12.09 29.35 0.75
CA GLY A 117 13.11 29.50 1.78
C GLY A 117 14.49 29.02 1.35
N ALA A 118 15.22 28.31 2.25
CA ALA A 118 16.62 27.98 2.04
C ALA A 118 16.87 27.09 0.81
N ALA A 119 16.01 26.11 0.55
CA ALA A 119 16.14 25.21 -0.58
C ALA A 119 15.91 25.94 -1.92
N GLY A 120 14.92 26.84 -2.00
CA GLY A 120 14.71 27.69 -3.17
C GLY A 120 15.87 28.65 -3.41
N ALA A 121 16.49 29.15 -2.35
CA ALA A 121 17.73 29.95 -2.47
C ALA A 121 18.87 29.13 -3.09
N THR A 122 19.02 27.88 -2.66
CA THR A 122 20.02 26.93 -3.17
C THR A 122 19.91 26.78 -4.70
N TRP A 123 18.72 26.45 -5.20
CA TRP A 123 18.48 26.28 -6.64
C TRP A 123 18.74 27.56 -7.45
N ARG A 124 18.29 28.70 -6.96
CA ARG A 124 18.54 30.00 -7.62
C ARG A 124 20.01 30.26 -7.83
N TYR A 125 20.81 30.00 -6.79
CA TYR A 125 22.24 30.21 -6.86
C TYR A 125 22.95 29.20 -7.75
N ALA A 126 22.55 27.94 -7.71
CA ALA A 126 23.12 26.90 -8.58
C ALA A 126 22.89 27.21 -10.06
N LEU A 127 21.66 27.59 -10.43
CA LEU A 127 21.31 28.01 -11.79
C LEU A 127 22.06 29.27 -12.21
N ALA A 128 22.16 30.27 -11.35
CA ALA A 128 22.86 31.51 -11.64
C ALA A 128 24.37 31.27 -11.78
N ALA A 129 24.98 30.48 -10.92
CA ALA A 129 26.40 30.14 -10.93
C ALA A 129 26.82 29.47 -12.25
N PHE A 130 25.95 28.62 -12.83
CA PHE A 130 26.17 28.00 -14.12
C PHE A 130 26.43 29.04 -15.23
N PHE A 131 25.67 30.13 -15.29
CA PHE A 131 25.80 31.14 -16.32
C PHE A 131 26.95 32.12 -16.11
N VAL A 132 27.23 32.51 -14.88
CA VAL A 132 28.25 33.50 -14.60
C VAL A 132 29.66 32.95 -14.40
N GLU A 133 29.84 31.65 -14.27
CA GLU A 133 31.14 30.96 -14.11
C GLU A 133 31.99 31.54 -12.96
N THR A 134 31.33 31.96 -11.90
CA THR A 134 32.06 32.53 -10.77
C THR A 134 32.47 31.42 -9.82
N GLN A 135 33.78 31.28 -9.65
CA GLN A 135 34.35 30.60 -8.51
C GLN A 135 34.32 31.55 -7.31
N THR A 136 33.28 31.47 -6.52
CA THR A 136 33.31 32.20 -5.24
C THR A 136 33.47 31.18 -4.11
N THR A 137 34.65 31.17 -3.54
CA THR A 137 34.98 30.38 -2.34
C THR A 137 34.12 30.72 -1.11
N ALA A 138 33.34 31.78 -1.18
CA ALA A 138 32.47 32.22 -0.10
C ALA A 138 31.08 31.61 -0.12
N TRP A 139 30.74 30.87 -1.15
CA TRP A 139 29.41 30.29 -1.32
C TRP A 139 29.50 28.76 -1.36
N PRO A 140 28.67 28.02 -0.65
CA PRO A 140 28.73 26.55 -0.60
C PRO A 140 28.54 25.87 -1.99
N TYR A 141 28.21 26.63 -3.00
CA TYR A 141 27.91 26.16 -4.36
C TYR A 141 28.87 26.72 -5.40
N SER A 142 30.07 27.11 -5.01
CA SER A 142 31.09 27.49 -5.96
C SER A 142 31.48 26.27 -6.79
N ALA A 143 30.86 26.10 -7.95
CA ALA A 143 31.25 25.10 -8.90
C ALA A 143 32.59 25.51 -9.51
N ASP A 144 33.58 24.67 -9.40
CA ASP A 144 34.76 24.75 -10.25
C ASP A 144 34.40 24.11 -11.59
N PHE A 145 33.96 24.94 -12.50
CA PHE A 145 33.63 24.53 -13.88
C PHE A 145 34.84 24.03 -14.68
N SER A 146 36.06 24.10 -14.13
CA SER A 146 37.28 23.58 -14.74
C SER A 146 37.51 22.10 -14.50
N VAL A 147 36.72 21.46 -13.63
CA VAL A 147 36.85 20.03 -13.31
C VAL A 147 36.09 19.18 -14.34
N ALA A 148 36.50 17.93 -14.49
CA ALA A 148 35.82 16.95 -15.32
C ALA A 148 34.31 16.96 -15.05
N GLY A 149 33.50 17.23 -16.06
CA GLY A 149 32.08 17.49 -15.89
C GLY A 149 31.69 18.96 -16.00
N THR A 150 32.54 19.76 -16.66
CA THR A 150 32.19 21.14 -17.00
C THR A 150 30.91 21.24 -17.83
N PRO A 151 30.22 22.38 -17.83
CA PRO A 151 29.04 22.60 -18.67
C PRO A 151 29.24 22.19 -20.11
N GLU A 152 30.43 22.41 -20.65
CA GLU A 152 30.80 22.01 -22.02
C GLU A 152 30.79 20.50 -22.24
N ALA A 153 30.96 19.68 -21.20
CA ALA A 153 30.86 18.23 -21.31
C ALA A 153 29.41 17.74 -21.31
N PHE A 154 28.49 18.47 -20.72
CA PHE A 154 27.06 18.10 -20.66
C PHE A 154 26.25 18.69 -21.82
N ILE A 155 26.49 19.96 -22.16
CA ILE A 155 25.82 20.64 -23.25
C ILE A 155 25.91 19.89 -24.58
N PRO A 156 26.99 19.30 -24.92
CA PRO A 156 27.15 18.74 -26.25
C PRO A 156 26.87 17.25 -26.36
N ALA A 157 26.23 16.60 -25.40
CA ALA A 157 25.88 15.21 -25.60
C ALA A 157 25.06 15.02 -26.90
N TRP A 158 24.23 15.96 -27.28
CA TRP A 158 23.54 16.00 -28.55
C TRP A 158 24.32 16.71 -29.66
N LYS A 159 25.20 17.69 -29.35
CA LYS A 159 26.11 18.25 -30.36
C LYS A 159 27.17 17.27 -30.82
N HIS A 160 27.59 16.35 -29.97
CA HIS A 160 28.52 15.30 -30.36
C HIS A 160 28.00 14.54 -31.59
N ALA A 161 26.69 14.33 -31.67
CA ALA A 161 26.05 13.69 -32.83
C ALA A 161 26.27 14.46 -34.14
N PHE A 162 26.67 15.76 -34.12
CA PHE A 162 26.73 16.61 -35.30
C PHE A 162 28.08 17.33 -35.47
N ALA A 163 28.78 17.57 -34.42
CA ALA A 163 29.97 18.43 -34.48
C ALA A 163 31.27 17.64 -34.56
N ASN A 164 31.26 16.34 -34.42
CA ASN A 164 32.40 15.44 -34.46
C ASN A 164 33.62 16.02 -33.74
N PRO A 165 33.54 16.32 -32.50
CA PRO A 165 34.70 16.82 -31.84
C PRO A 165 35.08 15.95 -30.71
N THR A 166 35.79 16.41 -29.83
CA THR A 166 36.35 15.82 -28.65
C THR A 166 35.50 14.69 -28.09
N GLU A 167 36.19 13.63 -27.78
CA GLU A 167 35.61 12.39 -27.29
C GLU A 167 34.80 12.54 -26.04
N PRO A 168 33.73 11.73 -25.88
CA PRO A 168 32.93 11.76 -24.69
C PRO A 168 33.77 11.30 -23.46
N THR A 169 33.69 12.06 -22.41
CA THR A 169 34.22 11.67 -21.09
C THR A 169 33.15 10.92 -20.30
N GLY A 170 32.69 9.78 -20.81
CA GLY A 170 31.60 9.02 -20.19
C GLY A 170 30.58 8.57 -21.23
N GLU A 171 29.36 8.36 -20.81
CA GLU A 171 28.24 8.02 -21.69
C GLU A 171 27.52 9.30 -22.18
N TRP A 172 27.25 9.37 -23.45
CA TRP A 172 26.58 10.48 -24.10
C TRP A 172 25.29 10.04 -24.76
N VAL A 173 24.20 10.68 -24.45
CA VAL A 173 22.91 10.45 -25.09
C VAL A 173 22.89 11.16 -26.44
N LEU A 174 22.47 10.43 -27.47
CA LEU A 174 22.45 10.96 -28.86
C LEU A 174 21.20 11.80 -29.09
N ASN A 175 21.34 12.96 -29.66
CA ASN A 175 20.25 13.83 -30.06
C ASN A 175 19.65 13.44 -31.43
N ALA A 176 18.40 13.84 -31.63
CA ALA A 176 17.70 13.65 -32.90
C ALA A 176 18.06 14.74 -33.91
N PRO A 177 18.45 14.37 -35.13
CA PRO A 177 18.52 15.31 -36.24
C PRO A 177 17.12 15.74 -36.73
N TYR A 178 17.05 16.63 -37.70
CA TYR A 178 15.80 17.09 -38.29
C TYR A 178 15.68 16.69 -39.75
N TYR A 179 14.49 16.30 -40.18
CA TYR A 179 14.15 16.11 -41.58
C TYR A 179 12.71 16.60 -41.79
N GLU A 180 12.53 17.61 -42.70
CA GLU A 180 11.22 18.17 -42.98
C GLU A 180 10.25 17.09 -43.45
N GLY A 181 9.09 16.98 -42.78
CA GLY A 181 8.05 15.98 -43.10
C GLY A 181 8.37 14.55 -42.69
N LYS A 182 9.39 14.34 -41.89
CA LYS A 182 9.76 13.04 -41.35
C LYS A 182 9.92 13.08 -39.82
N THR A 183 9.67 11.95 -39.18
CA THR A 183 9.97 11.74 -37.77
C THR A 183 11.27 10.94 -37.65
N PHE A 184 12.14 11.36 -36.77
CA PHE A 184 13.35 10.61 -36.44
C PHE A 184 12.98 9.34 -35.65
N ASP A 185 13.28 8.17 -36.23
CA ASP A 185 13.02 6.89 -35.57
C ASP A 185 14.16 6.48 -34.61
N GLY A 186 15.39 6.84 -34.92
CA GLY A 186 16.55 6.55 -34.06
C GLY A 186 17.86 6.45 -34.84
N TRP A 187 18.94 6.33 -34.08
CA TRP A 187 20.25 6.02 -34.63
C TRP A 187 20.46 4.50 -34.70
N TYR A 188 21.09 4.02 -35.76
CA TYR A 188 21.40 2.59 -35.96
C TYR A 188 22.88 2.43 -36.37
N ALA A 189 23.50 1.35 -35.86
CA ALA A 189 24.89 1.03 -36.23
C ALA A 189 25.02 0.42 -37.63
N ALA A 190 23.93 -0.10 -38.19
CA ALA A 190 23.89 -0.71 -39.53
C ALA A 190 23.16 0.19 -40.52
N ALA A 191 23.67 0.30 -41.74
CA ALA A 191 23.08 1.12 -42.80
C ALA A 191 21.70 0.64 -43.29
N ASP A 192 21.37 -0.61 -43.07
CA ASP A 192 20.06 -1.23 -43.33
C ASP A 192 19.10 -1.11 -42.17
N PHE A 193 19.50 -0.39 -41.12
CA PHE A 193 18.76 -0.20 -39.86
C PHE A 193 18.43 -1.50 -39.12
N SER A 194 19.20 -2.55 -39.36
CA SER A 194 19.09 -3.79 -38.57
C SER A 194 19.74 -3.61 -37.19
N GLY A 195 19.23 -4.40 -36.22
CA GLY A 195 19.71 -4.33 -34.85
C GLY A 195 18.90 -3.34 -33.98
N GLU A 196 19.39 -3.10 -32.76
CA GLU A 196 18.78 -2.18 -31.81
C GLU A 196 19.15 -0.71 -32.08
N LYS A 197 18.30 0.20 -31.60
CA LYS A 197 18.58 1.63 -31.64
C LYS A 197 19.73 1.97 -30.73
N VAL A 198 20.65 2.77 -31.22
CA VAL A 198 21.75 3.32 -30.42
C VAL A 198 21.25 4.63 -29.80
N VAL A 199 21.03 4.60 -28.50
CA VAL A 199 20.53 5.79 -27.77
C VAL A 199 21.63 6.57 -27.08
N LYS A 200 22.79 5.95 -26.89
CA LYS A 200 23.97 6.55 -26.25
C LYS A 200 25.25 5.99 -26.84
N ILE A 201 26.33 6.76 -26.73
CA ILE A 201 27.68 6.39 -27.10
C ILE A 201 28.64 6.69 -25.94
N ASP A 202 29.82 6.09 -25.99
CA ASP A 202 30.92 6.30 -25.05
C ASP A 202 32.27 6.37 -25.78
N ALA A 203 33.36 6.51 -25.04
CA ALA A 203 34.71 6.61 -25.57
C ALA A 203 35.18 5.33 -26.35
N THR A 204 34.43 4.24 -26.21
CA THR A 204 34.74 2.98 -26.94
C THR A 204 33.91 2.80 -28.20
N THR A 205 32.90 3.63 -28.39
CA THR A 205 31.99 3.57 -29.54
C THR A 205 32.70 4.06 -30.80
N THR A 206 32.70 3.24 -31.85
CA THR A 206 33.35 3.54 -33.11
C THR A 206 32.46 3.20 -34.29
N GLY A 207 32.71 3.82 -35.45
CA GLY A 207 32.00 3.54 -36.67
C GLY A 207 30.98 4.61 -37.08
N THR A 208 30.08 4.23 -37.98
CA THR A 208 29.05 5.15 -38.50
C THR A 208 27.70 4.85 -37.91
N LEU A 209 27.01 5.84 -37.38
CA LEU A 209 25.62 5.77 -36.97
C LEU A 209 24.73 6.36 -38.07
N TYR A 210 23.66 5.66 -38.38
CA TYR A 210 22.72 5.98 -39.45
C TYR A 210 21.39 6.47 -38.87
N ALA A 211 20.96 7.67 -39.22
CA ALA A 211 19.65 8.20 -38.86
C ALA A 211 18.55 7.52 -39.67
N LYS A 212 17.57 6.94 -38.97
CA LYS A 212 16.37 6.38 -39.60
C LYS A 212 15.20 7.33 -39.53
N TRP A 213 14.50 7.48 -40.64
CA TRP A 213 13.36 8.36 -40.77
C TRP A 213 12.11 7.58 -41.10
N VAL A 214 11.00 7.96 -40.46
CA VAL A 214 9.67 7.42 -40.75
C VAL A 214 8.73 8.55 -41.16
N GLU A 215 7.58 8.23 -41.72
CA GLU A 215 6.56 9.22 -42.07
C GLU A 215 6.16 10.04 -40.83
N TYR A 216 6.07 11.35 -40.97
CA TYR A 216 5.54 12.19 -39.90
C TYR A 216 4.05 11.96 -39.76
N ILE A 217 3.64 11.61 -38.56
CA ILE A 217 2.23 11.52 -38.16
C ILE A 217 1.96 12.68 -37.20
N PRO A 218 1.00 13.58 -37.55
CA PRO A 218 0.69 14.72 -36.69
C PRO A 218 0.29 14.28 -35.28
N THR A 219 0.67 15.07 -34.31
CA THR A 219 0.18 14.88 -32.91
C THR A 219 -1.31 15.10 -32.84
N VAL A 220 -1.95 14.56 -31.80
CA VAL A 220 -3.39 14.72 -31.62
C VAL A 220 -3.80 16.19 -31.51
N VAL A 221 -2.99 17.04 -30.86
CA VAL A 221 -3.29 18.49 -30.80
C VAL A 221 -3.23 19.16 -32.18
N GLU A 222 -2.30 18.75 -33.04
CA GLU A 222 -2.23 19.26 -34.43
C GLU A 222 -3.42 18.80 -35.26
N VAL A 223 -3.82 17.51 -35.12
CA VAL A 223 -5.01 16.99 -35.80
C VAL A 223 -6.27 17.73 -35.34
N ARG A 224 -6.41 18.02 -34.05
CA ARG A 224 -7.55 18.78 -33.52
C ARG A 224 -7.62 20.20 -34.11
N ALA A 225 -6.48 20.82 -34.43
CA ALA A 225 -6.40 22.15 -35.00
C ALA A 225 -6.74 22.20 -36.49
N LEU A 226 -6.81 21.06 -37.17
CA LEU A 226 -7.18 21.01 -38.59
C LEU A 226 -8.61 21.48 -38.81
N ALA A 227 -8.88 22.04 -39.95
CA ALA A 227 -10.25 22.36 -40.40
C ALA A 227 -11.05 21.05 -40.55
N ASP A 228 -12.36 21.16 -40.38
CA ASP A 228 -13.25 20.03 -40.63
C ASP A 228 -13.16 19.60 -42.11
N ASP A 229 -13.46 18.33 -42.33
CA ASP A 229 -13.33 17.63 -43.62
C ASP A 229 -11.89 17.53 -44.18
N THR A 230 -10.87 17.74 -43.35
CA THR A 230 -9.47 17.50 -43.70
C THR A 230 -9.10 16.03 -43.53
N GLU A 231 -8.58 15.43 -44.63
CA GLU A 231 -7.96 14.09 -44.52
C GLU A 231 -6.69 14.18 -43.70
N THR A 232 -6.51 13.22 -42.76
CA THR A 232 -5.35 13.20 -41.90
C THR A 232 -5.05 11.79 -41.42
N LYS A 233 -3.82 11.61 -40.87
CA LYS A 233 -3.46 10.48 -40.02
C LYS A 233 -3.42 10.96 -38.58
N VAL A 234 -3.64 10.03 -37.65
CA VAL A 234 -3.49 10.23 -36.21
C VAL A 234 -2.91 9.00 -35.59
N SER A 235 -2.08 9.17 -34.58
CA SER A 235 -1.56 8.05 -33.77
C SER A 235 -1.78 8.31 -32.29
N GLY A 236 -2.08 7.25 -31.53
CA GLY A 236 -2.23 7.33 -30.09
C GLY A 236 -2.47 5.96 -29.48
N VAL A 237 -2.35 5.90 -28.16
CA VAL A 237 -2.65 4.69 -27.38
C VAL A 237 -4.14 4.62 -27.13
N VAL A 238 -4.70 3.44 -27.34
CA VAL A 238 -6.13 3.16 -27.16
C VAL A 238 -6.44 3.10 -25.67
N ASN A 239 -7.27 4.01 -25.19
CA ASN A 239 -7.79 4.06 -23.83
C ASN A 239 -9.09 3.29 -23.64
N PHE A 240 -9.95 3.29 -24.68
CA PHE A 240 -11.22 2.57 -24.65
C PHE A 240 -11.71 2.30 -26.06
N VAL A 241 -12.42 1.17 -26.21
CA VAL A 241 -13.08 0.80 -27.47
C VAL A 241 -14.53 0.43 -27.20
N SER A 242 -15.46 1.01 -27.95
CA SER A 242 -16.88 0.69 -27.88
C SER A 242 -17.54 0.68 -29.26
N GLY A 243 -17.73 -0.51 -29.80
CA GLY A 243 -18.17 -0.67 -31.18
C GLY A 243 -17.13 -0.09 -32.14
N LYS A 244 -17.52 0.93 -32.93
CA LYS A 244 -16.62 1.63 -33.84
C LYS A 244 -15.88 2.83 -33.20
N ASN A 245 -16.23 3.19 -31.97
CA ASN A 245 -15.60 4.29 -31.26
C ASN A 245 -14.31 3.80 -30.61
N ILE A 246 -13.18 4.43 -30.93
CA ILE A 246 -11.87 4.18 -30.37
C ILE A 246 -11.39 5.50 -29.78
N TYR A 247 -11.24 5.54 -28.45
CA TYR A 247 -10.70 6.69 -27.73
C TYR A 247 -9.20 6.49 -27.61
N ILE A 248 -8.44 7.39 -28.22
CA ILE A 248 -6.99 7.34 -28.20
C ILE A 248 -6.40 8.62 -27.62
N GLN A 249 -5.20 8.52 -27.07
CA GLN A 249 -4.40 9.68 -26.68
C GLN A 249 -2.93 9.51 -27.06
N ASP A 250 -2.27 10.62 -27.30
CA ASP A 250 -0.81 10.73 -27.33
C ASP A 250 -0.34 11.61 -26.15
N ALA A 251 0.91 12.03 -26.17
CA ALA A 251 1.47 12.93 -25.13
C ALA A 251 0.85 14.35 -25.15
N THR A 252 0.15 14.74 -26.21
CA THR A 252 -0.37 16.09 -26.39
C THR A 252 -1.85 16.22 -26.07
N ALA A 253 -2.66 15.23 -26.43
CA ALA A 253 -4.11 15.27 -26.24
C ALA A 253 -4.75 13.89 -26.50
N GLY A 254 -6.06 13.79 -26.32
CA GLY A 254 -6.85 12.66 -26.78
C GLY A 254 -7.79 13.02 -27.91
N ILE A 255 -8.26 12.05 -28.70
CA ILE A 255 -9.23 12.22 -29.77
C ILE A 255 -10.06 10.96 -29.97
N LEU A 256 -11.30 11.10 -30.43
CA LEU A 256 -12.12 9.98 -30.85
C LEU A 256 -11.80 9.61 -32.31
N VAL A 257 -11.56 8.32 -32.54
CA VAL A 257 -11.44 7.73 -33.86
C VAL A 257 -12.68 6.88 -34.09
N TYR A 258 -13.50 7.27 -35.06
CA TYR A 258 -14.67 6.49 -35.49
C TYR A 258 -14.30 5.64 -36.70
N ALA A 259 -14.10 4.35 -36.44
CA ALA A 259 -13.62 3.41 -37.44
C ALA A 259 -14.64 3.14 -38.55
N LEU A 260 -14.19 2.98 -39.78
CA LEU A 260 -15.01 2.58 -40.90
C LEU A 260 -15.60 1.18 -40.68
N GLU A 261 -14.77 0.25 -40.24
CA GLU A 261 -15.16 -1.13 -39.89
C GLU A 261 -14.99 -1.38 -38.39
N THR A 262 -15.51 -2.50 -37.88
CA THR A 262 -15.29 -2.90 -36.49
C THR A 262 -13.79 -3.09 -36.25
N PRO A 263 -13.17 -2.33 -35.30
CA PRO A 263 -11.72 -2.39 -35.12
C PRO A 263 -11.29 -3.69 -34.45
N SER A 264 -10.11 -4.17 -34.81
CA SER A 264 -9.45 -5.30 -34.15
C SER A 264 -8.51 -4.87 -33.02
N CYS A 265 -8.22 -3.57 -32.88
CA CYS A 265 -7.38 -3.05 -31.82
C CYS A 265 -8.10 -3.11 -30.46
N LYS A 266 -7.31 -3.17 -29.40
CA LYS A 266 -7.77 -3.27 -28.01
C LYS A 266 -7.13 -2.16 -27.15
N VAL A 267 -7.66 -1.98 -25.98
CA VAL A 267 -7.08 -1.09 -24.95
C VAL A 267 -5.62 -1.44 -24.73
N GLY A 268 -4.75 -0.44 -24.78
CA GLY A 268 -3.30 -0.59 -24.66
C GLY A 268 -2.57 -0.79 -25.99
N ASP A 269 -3.27 -0.86 -27.13
CA ASP A 269 -2.60 -0.82 -28.42
C ASP A 269 -2.31 0.64 -28.81
N LYS A 270 -1.13 0.90 -29.36
CA LYS A 270 -0.85 2.13 -30.10
C LYS A 270 -1.25 1.92 -31.54
N ILE A 271 -2.14 2.75 -32.05
CA ILE A 271 -2.65 2.66 -33.41
C ILE A 271 -2.20 3.83 -34.25
N VAL A 272 -2.15 3.60 -35.55
CA VAL A 272 -2.15 4.64 -36.59
C VAL A 272 -3.45 4.49 -37.37
N ALA A 273 -4.21 5.58 -37.43
CA ALA A 273 -5.49 5.63 -38.13
C ALA A 273 -5.46 6.74 -39.16
N LYS A 274 -6.02 6.46 -40.35
CA LYS A 274 -6.21 7.45 -41.44
C LYS A 274 -7.70 7.67 -41.63
N GLY A 275 -8.16 8.91 -41.58
CA GLY A 275 -9.56 9.27 -41.76
C GLY A 275 -9.75 10.76 -42.00
N VAL A 276 -10.89 11.28 -41.68
CA VAL A 276 -11.27 12.67 -41.91
C VAL A 276 -11.60 13.34 -40.57
N LYS A 277 -10.90 14.43 -40.28
CA LYS A 277 -11.15 15.25 -39.08
C LYS A 277 -12.51 15.93 -39.18
N VAL A 278 -13.32 15.85 -38.14
CA VAL A 278 -14.60 16.54 -37.97
C VAL A 278 -14.85 16.95 -36.54
N MET A 279 -15.85 17.81 -36.35
CA MET A 279 -16.49 18.00 -35.02
C MET A 279 -17.81 17.23 -35.01
N TYR A 280 -18.00 16.34 -34.05
CA TYR A 280 -19.22 15.57 -33.89
C TYR A 280 -19.74 15.65 -32.45
N GLY A 281 -21.02 16.02 -32.27
CA GLY A 281 -21.59 16.24 -30.92
C GLY A 281 -20.84 17.26 -30.11
N GLY A 282 -20.12 18.19 -30.74
CA GLY A 282 -19.28 19.18 -30.11
C GLY A 282 -17.87 18.72 -29.76
N ALA A 283 -17.44 17.51 -30.13
CA ALA A 283 -16.11 16.97 -29.84
C ALA A 283 -15.29 16.67 -31.11
N PRO A 284 -13.95 16.77 -31.07
CA PRO A 284 -13.08 16.44 -32.20
C PRO A 284 -13.03 14.94 -32.47
N GLU A 285 -13.24 14.56 -33.71
CA GLU A 285 -13.28 13.17 -34.16
C GLU A 285 -12.52 12.99 -35.49
N VAL A 286 -11.90 11.83 -35.67
CA VAL A 286 -11.42 11.34 -36.96
C VAL A 286 -12.40 10.29 -37.45
N LYS A 287 -13.31 10.66 -38.35
CA LYS A 287 -14.38 9.76 -38.84
C LYS A 287 -13.93 8.92 -40.01
N SER A 288 -14.71 7.83 -40.27
CA SER A 288 -14.49 6.90 -41.40
C SER A 288 -13.06 6.37 -41.41
N ALA A 289 -12.50 6.19 -40.25
CA ALA A 289 -11.08 5.88 -40.06
C ALA A 289 -10.76 4.43 -40.44
N VAL A 290 -9.65 4.25 -41.19
CA VAL A 290 -9.03 2.95 -41.43
C VAL A 290 -7.84 2.81 -40.48
N ILE A 291 -7.75 1.74 -39.71
CA ILE A 291 -6.60 1.45 -38.85
C ILE A 291 -5.51 0.86 -39.73
N GLU A 292 -4.40 1.59 -39.89
CA GLU A 292 -3.27 1.16 -40.72
C GLU A 292 -2.29 0.26 -39.97
N SER A 293 -2.13 0.48 -38.64
CA SER A 293 -1.32 -0.37 -37.79
C SER A 293 -1.86 -0.36 -36.35
N ALA A 294 -1.54 -1.44 -35.62
CA ALA A 294 -1.76 -1.57 -34.18
C ALA A 294 -0.60 -2.37 -33.59
N GLU A 295 0.01 -1.86 -32.55
CA GLU A 295 1.11 -2.50 -31.82
C GLU A 295 0.87 -2.36 -30.31
N ALA A 296 1.35 -3.34 -29.54
CA ALA A 296 1.19 -3.29 -28.10
C ALA A 296 1.98 -2.13 -27.49
N ALA A 297 1.31 -1.39 -26.58
CA ALA A 297 1.89 -0.28 -25.85
C ALA A 297 1.33 -0.26 -24.41
N SER A 298 1.73 0.70 -23.61
CA SER A 298 1.18 0.89 -22.27
C SER A 298 0.13 1.99 -22.27
N VAL A 299 -0.99 1.75 -21.58
CA VAL A 299 -2.03 2.74 -21.35
C VAL A 299 -1.46 3.88 -20.51
N THR A 300 -1.77 5.12 -20.86
CA THR A 300 -1.37 6.28 -20.09
C THR A 300 -2.08 6.29 -18.73
N ALA A 301 -1.34 6.57 -17.68
CA ALA A 301 -1.91 6.72 -16.34
C ALA A 301 -3.01 7.80 -16.32
N PRO A 302 -4.09 7.62 -15.55
CA PRO A 302 -5.17 8.58 -15.50
C PRO A 302 -4.76 9.89 -14.82
N THR A 303 -5.18 11.02 -15.36
CA THR A 303 -5.11 12.31 -14.66
C THR A 303 -6.11 12.29 -13.49
N VAL A 304 -5.64 12.59 -12.28
CA VAL A 304 -6.45 12.58 -11.06
C VAL A 304 -7.06 13.96 -10.82
N PHE A 305 -8.35 13.99 -10.51
CA PHE A 305 -9.09 15.21 -10.17
C PHE A 305 -9.63 15.13 -8.76
N GLU A 306 -9.58 16.24 -8.05
CA GLU A 306 -10.16 16.36 -6.71
C GLU A 306 -11.66 16.63 -6.77
N THR A 307 -12.13 17.36 -7.79
CA THR A 307 -13.54 17.69 -7.97
C THR A 307 -14.00 17.44 -9.42
N LEU A 308 -15.26 17.05 -9.54
CA LEU A 308 -15.91 16.90 -10.85
C LEU A 308 -16.05 18.26 -11.55
N ALA A 309 -16.31 19.30 -10.77
CA ALA A 309 -16.41 20.67 -11.31
C ALA A 309 -15.11 21.11 -12.01
N ALA A 310 -13.94 20.79 -11.47
CA ALA A 310 -12.66 21.09 -12.11
C ALA A 310 -12.49 20.32 -13.43
N LEU A 311 -12.81 19.00 -13.43
CA LEU A 311 -12.76 18.20 -14.65
C LEU A 311 -13.74 18.71 -15.73
N VAL A 312 -14.97 19.04 -15.36
CA VAL A 312 -16.00 19.54 -16.29
C VAL A 312 -15.61 20.91 -16.85
N ALA A 313 -15.12 21.83 -16.02
CA ALA A 313 -14.66 23.15 -16.46
C ALA A 313 -13.53 23.04 -17.49
N ASP A 314 -12.51 22.23 -17.23
CA ASP A 314 -11.40 21.99 -18.17
C ASP A 314 -11.87 21.24 -19.44
N SER A 315 -12.97 20.49 -19.36
CA SER A 315 -13.53 19.73 -20.50
C SER A 315 -14.31 20.59 -21.48
N LEU A 316 -14.69 21.80 -21.14
CA LEU A 316 -15.36 22.72 -22.07
C LEU A 316 -14.48 23.05 -23.29
N GLU A 317 -13.17 23.05 -23.12
CA GLU A 317 -12.18 23.21 -24.20
C GLU A 317 -11.66 21.85 -24.73
N HIS A 318 -12.28 20.74 -24.35
CA HIS A 318 -11.86 19.37 -24.66
C HIS A 318 -10.44 19.02 -24.22
N LYS A 319 -9.89 19.69 -23.21
CA LYS A 319 -8.53 19.48 -22.75
C LYS A 319 -8.26 18.00 -22.41
N TYR A 320 -9.18 17.34 -21.73
CA TYR A 320 -9.05 15.94 -21.33
C TYR A 320 -9.88 14.96 -22.17
N PHE A 321 -10.55 15.44 -23.21
CA PHE A 321 -11.37 14.58 -24.08
C PHE A 321 -10.57 13.40 -24.62
N ALA A 322 -11.16 12.20 -24.55
CA ALA A 322 -10.57 10.91 -24.93
C ALA A 322 -9.34 10.46 -24.13
N THR A 323 -8.97 11.17 -23.05
CA THR A 323 -7.89 10.76 -22.14
C THR A 323 -8.41 10.03 -20.92
N ASN A 324 -7.55 9.27 -20.26
CA ASN A 324 -7.88 8.61 -19.00
C ASN A 324 -7.91 9.62 -17.86
N VAL A 325 -8.98 9.59 -17.06
CA VAL A 325 -9.18 10.44 -15.89
C VAL A 325 -9.64 9.62 -14.70
N LYS A 326 -9.34 10.10 -13.50
CA LYS A 326 -9.75 9.47 -12.24
C LYS A 326 -10.31 10.51 -11.30
N ILE A 327 -11.44 10.19 -10.69
CA ILE A 327 -12.03 10.97 -9.60
C ILE A 327 -12.52 10.03 -8.50
N ALA A 328 -12.25 10.37 -7.25
CA ALA A 328 -12.65 9.57 -6.09
C ALA A 328 -13.72 10.29 -5.27
N GLY A 329 -14.51 9.54 -4.52
CA GLY A 329 -15.46 10.07 -3.54
C GLY A 329 -16.71 10.74 -4.14
N VAL A 330 -16.96 10.54 -5.43
CA VAL A 330 -18.21 10.98 -6.06
C VAL A 330 -19.37 10.04 -5.67
N THR A 331 -20.57 10.59 -5.57
CA THR A 331 -21.76 9.85 -5.13
C THR A 331 -22.66 9.51 -6.31
N ILE A 332 -23.12 8.28 -6.39
CA ILE A 332 -24.16 7.90 -7.36
C ILE A 332 -25.48 8.55 -6.93
N VAL A 333 -26.06 9.38 -7.80
CA VAL A 333 -27.28 10.13 -7.48
C VAL A 333 -28.50 9.69 -8.28
N GLU A 334 -28.32 9.08 -9.43
CA GLU A 334 -29.40 8.57 -10.27
C GLU A 334 -28.91 7.52 -11.25
N TYR A 335 -29.83 6.78 -11.84
CA TYR A 335 -29.62 5.83 -12.93
C TYR A 335 -30.51 6.18 -14.11
N ASP A 336 -29.99 6.09 -15.33
CA ASP A 336 -30.81 6.18 -16.53
C ASP A 336 -31.61 4.87 -16.79
N GLY A 337 -32.44 4.86 -17.85
CA GLY A 337 -33.24 3.68 -18.21
C GLY A 337 -32.41 2.45 -18.64
N TYR A 338 -31.09 2.56 -18.71
CA TYR A 338 -30.13 1.49 -19.06
C TYR A 338 -29.22 1.11 -17.90
N ASN A 339 -29.50 1.60 -16.70
CA ASN A 339 -28.67 1.43 -15.52
C ASN A 339 -27.25 2.04 -15.64
N ASN A 340 -27.08 3.09 -16.45
CA ASN A 340 -25.88 3.91 -16.38
C ASN A 340 -26.01 4.88 -15.20
N PRO A 341 -25.05 4.94 -14.29
CA PRO A 341 -25.12 5.86 -13.16
C PRO A 341 -24.77 7.28 -13.56
N THR A 342 -25.41 8.25 -12.94
CA THR A 342 -24.93 9.63 -12.84
C THR A 342 -24.28 9.82 -11.50
N VAL A 343 -23.05 10.32 -11.50
CA VAL A 343 -22.29 10.64 -10.28
C VAL A 343 -22.29 12.13 -10.03
N GLN A 344 -22.21 12.50 -8.75
CA GLN A 344 -22.14 13.89 -8.28
C GLN A 344 -21.04 14.04 -7.25
N ASP A 345 -20.30 15.13 -7.30
CA ASP A 345 -19.32 15.48 -6.28
C ASP A 345 -19.88 16.41 -5.19
N ALA A 346 -19.02 16.78 -4.23
CA ALA A 346 -19.40 17.68 -3.13
C ALA A 346 -19.72 19.10 -3.60
N THR A 347 -19.32 19.50 -4.81
CA THR A 347 -19.64 20.83 -5.38
C THR A 347 -21.06 20.87 -5.96
N GLY A 348 -21.69 19.70 -6.14
CA GLY A 348 -22.99 19.55 -6.75
C GLY A 348 -22.92 19.31 -8.26
N GLU A 349 -21.73 19.30 -8.87
CA GLU A 349 -21.52 19.00 -10.28
C GLU A 349 -21.84 17.52 -10.56
N LYS A 350 -22.41 17.26 -11.73
CA LYS A 350 -22.86 15.91 -12.12
C LYS A 350 -22.25 15.47 -13.43
N ALA A 351 -22.03 14.16 -13.58
CA ALA A 351 -21.62 13.55 -14.84
C ALA A 351 -22.25 12.18 -15.04
N LEU A 352 -22.76 11.93 -16.25
CA LEU A 352 -23.21 10.60 -16.64
C LEU A 352 -22.00 9.68 -16.86
N CYS A 353 -22.08 8.45 -16.38
CA CYS A 353 -21.12 7.38 -16.66
C CYS A 353 -21.66 6.50 -17.80
N TYR A 354 -21.48 6.94 -19.04
CA TYR A 354 -22.06 6.34 -20.22
C TYR A 354 -21.49 4.95 -20.53
N LYS A 355 -22.36 3.98 -20.73
CA LYS A 355 -22.06 2.55 -20.93
C LYS A 355 -21.43 1.82 -19.73
N MET A 356 -21.36 2.46 -18.59
CA MET A 356 -20.88 1.84 -17.34
C MET A 356 -22.07 1.25 -16.57
N VAL A 357 -22.75 0.28 -17.17
CA VAL A 357 -23.96 -0.34 -16.61
C VAL A 357 -23.65 -1.04 -15.29
N LEU A 358 -24.26 -0.58 -14.20
CA LEU A 358 -24.10 -1.13 -12.86
C LEU A 358 -25.38 -1.83 -12.40
N ASP A 359 -25.23 -2.77 -11.46
CA ASP A 359 -26.35 -3.31 -10.70
C ASP A 359 -26.70 -2.34 -9.56
N PRO A 360 -27.90 -1.71 -9.56
CA PRO A 360 -28.29 -0.79 -8.51
C PRO A 360 -28.46 -1.43 -7.11
N VAL A 361 -28.48 -2.76 -7.02
CA VAL A 361 -28.48 -3.49 -5.74
C VAL A 361 -27.07 -3.49 -5.15
N VAL A 362 -26.04 -3.68 -5.97
CA VAL A 362 -24.64 -3.66 -5.54
C VAL A 362 -24.14 -2.23 -5.33
N PHE A 363 -24.59 -1.30 -6.17
CA PHE A 363 -24.24 0.12 -6.15
C PHE A 363 -25.52 0.98 -5.95
N PRO A 364 -26.15 0.98 -4.78
CA PRO A 364 -27.35 1.77 -4.57
C PRO A 364 -27.09 3.28 -4.69
N ILE A 365 -28.14 4.03 -4.99
CA ILE A 365 -28.10 5.51 -4.94
C ILE A 365 -27.61 5.93 -3.55
N GLY A 366 -26.67 6.87 -3.51
CA GLY A 366 -25.95 7.27 -2.30
C GLY A 366 -24.59 6.61 -2.14
N SER A 367 -24.24 5.57 -2.91
CA SER A 367 -22.93 4.96 -2.88
C SER A 367 -21.85 5.96 -3.28
N LYS A 368 -20.83 6.11 -2.45
CA LYS A 368 -19.58 6.79 -2.84
C LYS A 368 -18.75 5.85 -3.69
N VAL A 369 -18.22 6.36 -4.80
CA VAL A 369 -17.44 5.55 -5.74
C VAL A 369 -16.22 6.32 -6.23
N THR A 370 -15.24 5.55 -6.72
CA THR A 370 -14.15 6.08 -7.55
C THR A 370 -14.44 5.72 -9.00
N VAL A 371 -14.37 6.71 -9.88
CA VAL A 371 -14.51 6.53 -11.33
C VAL A 371 -13.12 6.69 -11.96
N THR A 372 -12.67 5.66 -12.70
CA THR A 372 -11.45 5.70 -13.52
C THR A 372 -11.84 5.34 -14.94
N ALA A 373 -11.95 6.33 -15.82
CA ALA A 373 -12.59 6.16 -17.12
C ALA A 373 -12.03 7.14 -18.14
N VAL A 374 -12.48 7.04 -19.37
CA VAL A 374 -12.18 8.02 -20.40
C VAL A 374 -13.09 9.23 -20.26
N ALA A 375 -12.53 10.42 -20.30
CA ALA A 375 -13.28 11.66 -20.42
C ALA A 375 -13.93 11.74 -21.80
N GLY A 376 -15.23 11.62 -21.86
CA GLY A 376 -16.03 11.66 -23.07
C GLY A 376 -16.82 12.95 -23.22
N TRP A 377 -17.37 13.16 -24.41
CA TRP A 377 -18.20 14.31 -24.71
C TRP A 377 -19.27 13.97 -25.74
N TYR A 378 -20.50 14.30 -25.44
CA TYR A 378 -21.61 14.28 -26.38
C TYR A 378 -22.65 15.32 -25.97
N ASN A 379 -22.58 16.53 -26.56
CA ASN A 379 -23.34 17.71 -26.16
C ASN A 379 -23.17 18.08 -24.65
N GLY A 380 -22.12 17.63 -24.05
CA GLY A 380 -21.76 17.79 -22.64
C GLY A 380 -20.78 16.74 -22.19
N PHE A 381 -20.15 17.00 -21.06
CA PHE A 381 -19.19 16.05 -20.46
C PHE A 381 -19.89 14.77 -20.00
N GLN A 382 -19.25 13.65 -20.22
CA GLN A 382 -19.61 12.34 -19.65
C GLN A 382 -18.36 11.49 -19.46
N PHE A 383 -18.40 10.54 -18.53
CA PHE A 383 -17.43 9.45 -18.49
C PHE A 383 -17.82 8.36 -19.50
N VAL A 384 -16.81 7.74 -20.10
CA VAL A 384 -17.02 6.60 -21.01
C VAL A 384 -16.15 5.43 -20.57
N GLY A 385 -16.73 4.25 -20.41
CA GLY A 385 -16.02 3.07 -19.93
C GLY A 385 -16.92 1.85 -19.77
N ASP A 386 -16.44 0.91 -18.96
CA ASP A 386 -17.16 -0.30 -18.55
C ASP A 386 -17.56 -0.20 -17.07
N ALA A 387 -18.42 -1.11 -16.60
CA ALA A 387 -18.79 -1.24 -15.18
C ALA A 387 -17.57 -1.33 -14.23
N LYS A 388 -16.51 -2.03 -14.63
CA LYS A 388 -15.26 -2.17 -13.85
C LYS A 388 -14.52 -0.85 -13.61
N ASN A 389 -14.85 0.20 -14.35
CA ASN A 389 -14.26 1.53 -14.19
C ASN A 389 -14.86 2.31 -13.00
N ILE A 390 -15.94 1.79 -12.39
CA ILE A 390 -16.55 2.34 -11.20
C ILE A 390 -16.34 1.33 -10.07
N VAL A 391 -15.64 1.76 -9.04
CA VAL A 391 -15.37 0.91 -7.88
C VAL A 391 -15.78 1.61 -6.59
N LEU A 392 -16.22 0.83 -5.62
CA LEU A 392 -16.38 1.35 -4.27
C LEU A 392 -15.01 1.77 -3.74
N PRO A 393 -14.91 2.92 -3.07
CA PRO A 393 -13.64 3.35 -2.52
C PRO A 393 -13.18 2.34 -1.47
N VAL A 394 -11.93 1.98 -1.51
CA VAL A 394 -11.27 1.14 -0.50
C VAL A 394 -10.30 2.04 0.23
N ALA A 395 -10.49 2.21 1.54
CA ALA A 395 -9.61 3.01 2.37
C ALA A 395 -8.23 2.35 2.52
N GLY A 396 -8.20 1.01 2.48
CA GLY A 396 -6.99 0.21 2.53
C GLY A 396 -6.31 0.06 1.16
N VAL A 397 -5.02 -0.23 1.18
CA VAL A 397 -4.28 -0.71 0.02
C VAL A 397 -4.35 -2.23 -0.03
N VAL A 398 -4.34 -2.82 -1.22
CA VAL A 398 -4.18 -4.26 -1.38
C VAL A 398 -2.69 -4.57 -1.41
N GLU A 399 -2.25 -5.59 -0.67
CA GLU A 399 -0.85 -6.02 -0.70
C GLU A 399 -0.43 -6.41 -2.12
N ASP A 400 0.74 -5.95 -2.55
CA ASP A 400 1.41 -6.42 -3.77
C ASP A 400 2.15 -7.74 -3.49
N PHE A 401 1.41 -8.69 -2.91
CA PHE A 401 1.92 -10.01 -2.55
C PHE A 401 0.83 -11.06 -2.71
N THR A 402 1.16 -12.17 -3.37
CA THR A 402 0.25 -13.31 -3.51
C THR A 402 0.71 -14.44 -2.60
N TYR A 403 -0.11 -14.78 -1.61
CA TYR A 403 0.16 -15.87 -0.70
C TYR A 403 0.17 -17.21 -1.46
N PRO A 404 1.17 -18.07 -1.24
CA PRO A 404 1.24 -19.36 -1.92
C PRO A 404 0.04 -20.23 -1.53
N VAL A 405 -0.58 -20.82 -2.53
CA VAL A 405 -1.70 -21.75 -2.34
C VAL A 405 -1.23 -23.01 -1.60
N ARG A 406 -2.00 -23.47 -0.64
CA ARG A 406 -1.66 -24.63 0.21
C ARG A 406 -2.49 -25.87 -0.14
N SER A 407 -1.97 -27.04 0.24
CA SER A 407 -2.60 -28.35 -0.01
C SER A 407 -3.03 -28.56 -1.45
N ASN A 408 -2.11 -28.38 -2.38
CA ASN A 408 -2.34 -28.55 -3.82
C ASN A 408 -3.51 -27.71 -4.35
N GLY A 409 -3.82 -26.59 -3.72
CA GLY A 409 -4.90 -25.69 -4.11
C GLY A 409 -6.13 -25.75 -3.21
N ARG A 410 -6.17 -26.64 -2.19
CA ARG A 410 -7.32 -26.71 -1.28
C ARG A 410 -7.56 -25.41 -0.52
N TYR A 411 -6.49 -24.78 0.00
CA TYR A 411 -6.59 -23.53 0.74
C TYR A 411 -5.96 -22.40 -0.03
N ALA A 412 -6.61 -21.23 -0.03
CA ALA A 412 -6.06 -19.99 -0.56
C ALA A 412 -6.33 -18.82 0.39
N LEU A 413 -5.34 -17.96 0.56
CA LEU A 413 -5.45 -16.73 1.33
C LEU A 413 -5.23 -15.54 0.40
N LYS A 414 -6.16 -14.59 0.45
CA LYS A 414 -6.11 -13.37 -0.35
C LYS A 414 -6.24 -12.15 0.56
N ASN A 415 -5.36 -11.19 0.43
CA ASN A 415 -5.55 -9.90 1.04
C ASN A 415 -6.67 -9.13 0.35
N ASN A 416 -7.62 -8.60 1.13
CA ASN A 416 -8.69 -7.75 0.62
C ASN A 416 -8.26 -6.28 0.65
N TRP A 417 -7.69 -5.85 1.78
CA TRP A 417 -7.16 -4.51 1.99
C TRP A 417 -6.36 -4.45 3.30
N VAL A 418 -5.47 -3.47 3.40
CA VAL A 418 -4.67 -3.16 4.59
C VAL A 418 -4.74 -1.67 4.90
N ILE A 419 -4.93 -1.32 6.16
CA ILE A 419 -4.70 0.00 6.75
C ILE A 419 -3.51 -0.15 7.69
N SER A 420 -2.39 0.44 7.36
CA SER A 420 -1.12 0.25 8.07
C SER A 420 -0.42 1.56 8.36
N ASN A 421 0.25 1.68 9.49
CA ASN A 421 1.07 2.85 9.79
C ASN A 421 2.36 2.93 8.95
N MET A 422 2.63 1.93 8.13
CA MET A 422 3.65 1.96 7.09
C MET A 422 3.15 2.57 5.78
N GLU A 423 1.84 2.86 5.70
CA GLU A 423 1.17 3.41 4.53
C GLU A 423 0.55 4.77 4.86
N ASP A 424 0.40 5.62 3.86
CA ASP A 424 -0.19 6.97 4.03
C ASP A 424 -1.67 6.95 4.45
N ASN A 425 -2.34 5.81 4.33
CA ASN A 425 -3.76 5.65 4.64
C ASN A 425 -4.08 5.57 6.14
N TYR A 426 -3.10 5.28 7.01
CA TYR A 426 -3.33 5.06 8.43
C TYR A 426 -3.83 6.29 9.19
N ALA A 427 -3.22 7.43 8.95
CA ALA A 427 -3.54 8.65 9.69
C ALA A 427 -5.02 9.06 9.56
N ALA A 428 -5.60 8.88 8.37
CA ALA A 428 -7.00 9.19 8.07
C ALA A 428 -7.99 8.11 8.54
N ASN A 429 -7.53 6.87 8.71
CA ASN A 429 -8.39 5.71 8.93
C ASN A 429 -8.11 4.97 10.24
N LYS A 430 -7.29 5.52 11.14
CA LYS A 430 -7.07 4.89 12.45
C LYS A 430 -8.34 4.99 13.32
N PRO A 431 -8.71 3.92 14.05
CA PRO A 431 -9.95 3.90 14.83
C PRO A 431 -9.91 4.79 16.09
N GLY A 432 -8.79 5.40 16.40
CA GLY A 432 -8.60 6.32 17.53
C GLY A 432 -7.14 6.57 17.87
N SER A 433 -6.88 7.32 18.93
CA SER A 433 -5.52 7.55 19.43
C SER A 433 -4.92 6.27 20.02
N ASN A 434 -3.60 6.13 19.93
CA ASN A 434 -2.88 4.88 20.17
C ASN A 434 -3.29 4.08 21.42
N ASP A 435 -3.43 4.71 22.57
CA ASP A 435 -3.73 3.99 23.81
C ASP A 435 -5.24 3.85 24.12
N PHE A 436 -6.10 4.43 23.28
CA PHE A 436 -7.53 4.52 23.52
C PHE A 436 -8.37 3.45 22.79
N VAL A 437 -7.77 2.69 21.89
CA VAL A 437 -8.43 1.59 21.18
C VAL A 437 -7.59 0.33 21.36
N ARG A 438 -8.08 -0.60 22.17
CA ARG A 438 -7.39 -1.87 22.47
C ARG A 438 -8.12 -3.10 21.98
N GLY A 439 -9.45 -3.10 22.07
CA GLY A 439 -10.32 -4.18 21.66
C GLY A 439 -10.85 -4.00 20.25
N MET A 440 -10.95 -5.09 19.52
CA MET A 440 -11.62 -5.20 18.23
C MET A 440 -12.39 -6.51 18.17
N ALA A 441 -13.56 -6.48 17.56
CA ALA A 441 -14.31 -7.68 17.20
C ALA A 441 -14.95 -7.45 15.83
N ALA A 442 -15.23 -8.51 15.08
CA ALA A 442 -15.92 -8.41 13.80
C ALA A 442 -17.17 -9.29 13.78
N LYS A 443 -18.19 -8.81 13.09
CA LYS A 443 -19.44 -9.55 12.90
C LYS A 443 -20.19 -9.01 11.69
N ASP A 444 -20.75 -9.90 10.89
CA ASP A 444 -21.61 -9.56 9.74
C ASP A 444 -20.94 -8.58 8.75
N GLY A 445 -19.63 -8.75 8.50
CA GLY A 445 -18.86 -7.91 7.58
C GLY A 445 -18.50 -6.53 8.12
N ILE A 446 -18.62 -6.28 9.41
CA ILE A 446 -18.25 -5.02 10.06
C ILE A 446 -17.24 -5.30 11.17
N MET A 447 -16.17 -4.51 11.20
CA MET A 447 -15.23 -4.47 12.33
C MET A 447 -15.71 -3.41 13.33
N TYR A 448 -15.67 -3.73 14.60
CA TYR A 448 -16.07 -2.89 15.73
C TYR A 448 -14.87 -2.66 16.62
N PHE A 449 -14.55 -1.39 16.89
CA PHE A 449 -13.48 -0.99 17.78
C PHE A 449 -14.06 -0.17 18.92
N ILE A 450 -13.78 -0.56 20.13
CA ILE A 450 -14.18 0.25 21.27
C ILE A 450 -13.18 1.39 21.47
N ASN A 451 -13.65 2.63 21.36
CA ASN A 451 -12.84 3.83 21.53
C ASN A 451 -13.22 4.54 22.84
N ARG A 452 -12.35 4.45 23.83
CA ARG A 452 -12.56 5.03 25.14
C ARG A 452 -12.34 6.56 25.20
N GLU A 453 -11.68 7.15 24.20
CA GLU A 453 -11.51 8.60 24.12
C GLU A 453 -12.83 9.29 23.76
N THR A 454 -13.57 8.70 22.83
CA THR A 454 -14.85 9.21 22.34
C THR A 454 -16.07 8.53 22.97
N MET A 455 -15.85 7.49 23.79
CA MET A 455 -16.91 6.66 24.41
C MET A 455 -17.91 6.17 23.35
N SER A 456 -17.36 5.63 22.26
CA SER A 456 -18.11 5.16 21.11
C SER A 456 -17.56 3.85 20.56
N ILE A 457 -18.35 3.16 19.77
CA ILE A 457 -17.88 2.05 18.96
C ILE A 457 -17.61 2.57 17.53
N VAL A 458 -16.36 2.61 17.16
CA VAL A 458 -15.93 2.90 15.78
C VAL A 458 -16.23 1.67 14.93
N ARG A 459 -16.86 1.89 13.79
CA ARG A 459 -17.24 0.82 12.86
C ARG A 459 -16.48 0.98 11.56
N VAL A 460 -16.03 -0.14 11.01
CA VAL A 460 -15.32 -0.19 9.73
C VAL A 460 -15.98 -1.22 8.84
N ASP A 461 -16.26 -0.85 7.61
CA ASP A 461 -16.76 -1.76 6.59
C ASP A 461 -15.69 -2.82 6.26
N GLY A 462 -15.99 -4.08 6.53
CA GLY A 462 -15.04 -5.18 6.37
C GLY A 462 -14.69 -5.51 4.92
N LYS A 463 -15.46 -5.03 3.94
CA LYS A 463 -15.17 -5.22 2.52
C LYS A 463 -14.21 -4.18 1.97
N THR A 464 -14.28 -2.95 2.49
CA THR A 464 -13.58 -1.80 1.92
C THR A 464 -12.55 -1.17 2.83
N GLY A 465 -12.57 -1.46 4.13
CA GLY A 465 -11.75 -0.77 5.13
C GLY A 465 -12.20 0.67 5.43
N ASN A 466 -13.32 1.11 4.86
CA ASN A 466 -13.83 2.46 5.10
C ASN A 466 -14.42 2.62 6.49
N MET A 467 -14.12 3.73 7.13
CA MET A 467 -14.81 4.13 8.35
C MET A 467 -16.30 4.34 8.07
N LEU A 468 -17.13 3.73 8.91
CA LEU A 468 -18.58 3.99 8.96
C LEU A 468 -18.88 5.00 10.06
N GLU A 469 -20.11 5.50 10.10
CA GLU A 469 -20.55 6.37 11.18
C GLU A 469 -20.39 5.65 12.54
N PRO A 470 -19.67 6.23 13.50
CA PRO A 470 -19.46 5.59 14.80
C PRO A 470 -20.76 5.50 15.59
N LEU A 471 -20.95 4.39 16.27
CA LEU A 471 -22.09 4.20 17.17
C LEU A 471 -21.79 4.89 18.51
N GLN A 472 -22.54 5.94 18.82
CA GLN A 472 -22.45 6.63 20.10
C GLN A 472 -23.12 5.78 21.19
N LEU A 473 -22.40 5.51 22.28
CA LEU A 473 -22.96 4.79 23.40
C LEU A 473 -23.92 5.71 24.20
N GLN A 474 -25.03 5.14 24.61
CA GLN A 474 -26.03 5.87 25.40
C GLN A 474 -25.75 5.79 26.91
N GLY A 475 -26.04 6.85 27.64
CA GLY A 475 -25.90 6.86 29.10
C GLY A 475 -24.47 6.97 29.60
N THR A 476 -23.56 7.56 28.80
CA THR A 476 -22.13 7.70 29.13
C THR A 476 -21.85 8.41 30.45
N ASP A 477 -22.82 9.18 30.98
CA ASP A 477 -22.70 9.82 32.29
C ASP A 477 -22.66 8.83 33.46
N THR A 478 -23.18 7.62 33.24
CA THR A 478 -23.27 6.56 34.27
C THR A 478 -22.55 5.27 33.87
N LEU A 479 -22.20 5.08 32.60
CA LEU A 479 -21.49 3.90 32.15
C LEU A 479 -20.12 3.81 32.80
N PHE A 480 -19.79 2.63 33.29
CA PHE A 480 -18.53 2.32 33.99
C PHE A 480 -18.28 3.22 35.21
N LYS A 481 -19.31 3.80 35.78
CA LYS A 481 -19.26 4.53 37.03
C LYS A 481 -20.00 3.76 38.13
N TYR A 482 -19.50 3.82 39.34
CA TYR A 482 -20.16 3.18 40.47
C TYR A 482 -20.81 4.19 41.41
N LYS A 483 -21.91 3.81 42.03
CA LYS A 483 -22.57 4.58 43.06
C LYS A 483 -21.87 4.43 44.40
N SER A 484 -21.54 5.55 45.03
CA SER A 484 -21.27 5.59 46.47
C SER A 484 -22.37 6.37 47.17
N VAL A 485 -22.75 5.91 48.33
CA VAL A 485 -23.70 6.61 49.20
C VAL A 485 -22.94 7.20 50.36
N ASP A 486 -22.95 8.49 50.50
CA ASP A 486 -22.38 9.14 51.69
C ASP A 486 -23.19 8.71 52.90
N SER A 487 -22.57 8.00 53.84
CA SER A 487 -23.24 7.42 55.02
C SER A 487 -23.80 8.45 55.98
N LEU A 488 -23.39 9.71 55.90
CA LEU A 488 -23.82 10.80 56.74
C LEU A 488 -24.96 11.63 56.13
N THR A 489 -24.89 11.80 54.82
CA THR A 489 -25.83 12.69 54.09
C THR A 489 -26.87 11.90 53.29
N ASN A 490 -26.68 10.59 53.10
CA ASN A 490 -27.41 9.74 52.12
C ASN A 490 -27.36 10.28 50.67
N GLU A 491 -26.39 11.12 50.39
CA GLU A 491 -26.20 11.62 49.03
C GLU A 491 -25.58 10.52 48.13
N VAL A 492 -26.22 10.29 47.00
CA VAL A 492 -25.70 9.36 45.97
C VAL A 492 -24.75 10.11 45.08
N LYS A 493 -23.52 9.63 44.97
CA LYS A 493 -22.50 10.13 44.02
C LYS A 493 -22.14 9.07 43.02
N TRP A 494 -21.99 9.49 41.77
CA TRP A 494 -21.38 8.68 40.75
C TRP A 494 -19.88 8.96 40.73
N ASN A 495 -19.08 7.92 40.83
CA ASN A 495 -17.64 8.04 40.80
C ASN A 495 -17.12 7.40 39.51
N ASP A 496 -16.02 7.94 38.97
CA ASP A 496 -15.30 7.32 37.87
C ASP A 496 -14.73 6.00 38.38
N GLY A 497 -15.45 4.93 38.06
CA GLY A 497 -15.27 3.65 38.71
C GLY A 497 -14.12 2.84 38.17
N VAL A 498 -13.79 3.01 36.93
CA VAL A 498 -12.90 2.07 36.25
C VAL A 498 -11.84 2.82 35.49
N THR A 499 -10.60 2.63 35.91
CA THR A 499 -9.45 3.01 35.10
C THR A 499 -9.45 2.15 33.85
N LEU A 500 -9.21 2.74 32.68
CA LEU A 500 -9.28 2.06 31.41
C LEU A 500 -10.68 1.49 31.07
N ALA A 501 -11.75 2.22 31.42
CA ALA A 501 -13.08 1.95 30.92
C ALA A 501 -13.11 1.86 29.39
N TYR A 502 -14.04 1.09 28.83
CA TYR A 502 -14.14 0.85 27.40
C TYR A 502 -12.88 0.17 26.81
N ASN A 503 -12.32 -0.81 27.51
CA ASN A 503 -11.04 -1.39 27.17
C ASN A 503 -11.14 -2.50 26.12
N ASP A 504 -12.19 -3.30 26.16
CA ASP A 504 -12.37 -4.45 25.26
C ASP A 504 -13.80 -4.55 24.72
N ILE A 505 -13.94 -5.20 23.57
CA ILE A 505 -15.20 -5.51 22.89
C ILE A 505 -15.16 -6.93 22.37
N LYS A 506 -16.22 -7.70 22.62
CA LYS A 506 -16.35 -9.08 22.17
C LYS A 506 -17.79 -9.35 21.71
N PHE A 507 -17.95 -10.38 20.90
CA PHE A 507 -19.22 -11.01 20.66
C PHE A 507 -19.25 -12.37 21.39
N ASP A 508 -20.37 -12.69 22.01
CA ASP A 508 -20.61 -14.06 22.47
C ASP A 508 -21.00 -14.97 21.29
N GLN A 509 -21.18 -16.26 21.53
CA GLN A 509 -21.53 -17.22 20.48
C GLN A 509 -22.93 -17.01 19.90
N ALA A 510 -23.84 -16.33 20.60
CA ALA A 510 -25.13 -15.93 20.13
C ALA A 510 -25.10 -14.59 19.33
N GLY A 511 -23.95 -13.90 19.33
CA GLY A 511 -23.73 -12.66 18.62
C GLY A 511 -24.16 -11.41 19.39
N ASN A 512 -24.30 -11.48 20.70
CA ASN A 512 -24.49 -10.30 21.54
C ASN A 512 -23.18 -9.53 21.66
N CYS A 513 -23.21 -8.22 21.48
CA CYS A 513 -22.06 -7.36 21.62
C CYS A 513 -21.84 -7.00 23.09
N LEU A 514 -20.65 -7.29 23.59
CA LEU A 514 -20.24 -6.95 24.95
C LEU A 514 -19.11 -5.94 24.92
N ILE A 515 -19.15 -4.98 25.84
CA ILE A 515 -18.03 -4.09 26.13
C ILE A 515 -17.65 -4.24 27.59
N GLY A 516 -16.35 -4.22 27.86
CA GLY A 516 -15.82 -4.47 29.17
C GLY A 516 -14.79 -3.46 29.62
N ALA A 517 -14.70 -3.32 30.92
CA ALA A 517 -13.79 -2.45 31.59
C ALA A 517 -12.68 -3.21 32.28
N CYS A 518 -11.51 -2.62 32.26
CA CYS A 518 -10.36 -3.07 33.01
C CYS A 518 -10.53 -2.72 34.49
N MET A 519 -10.53 -3.73 35.33
CA MET A 519 -10.41 -3.53 36.78
C MET A 519 -8.94 -3.29 37.12
N GLU A 520 -8.62 -2.21 37.78
CA GLU A 520 -7.22 -1.89 38.16
C GLU A 520 -7.04 -1.97 39.68
N GLY A 521 -6.22 -2.92 40.13
CA GLY A 521 -5.62 -3.22 41.41
C GLY A 521 -6.11 -2.59 42.69
N LYS A 522 -5.72 -3.18 43.80
CA LYS A 522 -6.19 -2.98 45.19
C LYS A 522 -6.34 -1.52 45.69
N ASN A 523 -5.81 -0.53 45.00
CA ASN A 523 -5.84 0.87 45.45
C ASN A 523 -6.58 1.83 44.52
N LYS A 524 -7.26 1.28 43.49
CA LYS A 524 -8.02 2.05 42.52
C LYS A 524 -9.43 1.51 42.38
N CYS A 525 -10.10 1.68 41.25
CA CYS A 525 -11.41 1.09 41.06
C CYS A 525 -11.35 -0.44 41.07
N GLN A 526 -12.04 -1.07 41.95
CA GLN A 526 -12.12 -2.50 42.14
C GLN A 526 -13.43 -3.10 41.61
N HIS A 527 -14.07 -2.43 40.63
CA HIS A 527 -15.24 -2.93 39.93
C HIS A 527 -14.84 -3.56 38.60
N PHE A 528 -15.38 -4.73 38.32
CA PHE A 528 -15.35 -5.35 37.00
C PHE A 528 -16.73 -5.23 36.40
N MET A 529 -16.83 -4.43 35.31
CA MET A 529 -18.10 -4.12 34.68
C MET A 529 -18.16 -4.58 33.24
N ILE A 530 -19.22 -5.29 32.89
CA ILE A 530 -19.52 -5.71 31.52
C ILE A 530 -20.91 -5.24 31.15
N TYR A 531 -21.05 -4.68 29.98
CA TYR A 531 -22.32 -4.25 29.40
C TYR A 531 -22.60 -4.99 28.09
N VAL A 532 -23.87 -5.35 27.88
CA VAL A 532 -24.40 -5.76 26.58
C VAL A 532 -24.85 -4.53 25.83
N VAL A 533 -24.40 -4.38 24.59
CA VAL A 533 -24.68 -3.21 23.75
C VAL A 533 -25.65 -3.55 22.63
N ASN A 534 -26.71 -2.76 22.53
CA ASN A 534 -27.57 -2.80 21.34
C ASN A 534 -26.87 -2.03 20.20
N LEU A 535 -26.44 -2.72 19.15
CA LEU A 535 -25.67 -2.16 18.04
C LEU A 535 -26.47 -1.23 17.10
N GLU A 536 -27.78 -1.20 17.23
CA GLU A 536 -28.62 -0.26 16.45
C GLU A 536 -28.77 1.08 17.17
N THR A 537 -28.88 1.06 18.50
CA THR A 537 -29.23 2.24 19.29
C THR A 537 -28.10 2.77 20.16
N GLY A 538 -27.06 1.98 20.42
CA GLY A 538 -25.99 2.30 21.36
C GLY A 538 -26.39 2.16 22.84
N VAL A 539 -27.59 1.65 23.13
CA VAL A 539 -28.05 1.41 24.50
C VAL A 539 -27.23 0.31 25.15
N CYS A 540 -26.68 0.58 26.32
CA CYS A 540 -25.86 -0.34 27.10
C CYS A 540 -26.66 -0.86 28.29
N THR A 541 -26.77 -2.19 28.43
CA THR A 541 -27.41 -2.87 29.56
C THR A 541 -26.32 -3.50 30.43
N LEU A 542 -26.25 -3.15 31.69
CA LEU A 542 -25.32 -3.72 32.65
C LEU A 542 -25.58 -5.22 32.82
N LEU A 543 -24.55 -6.02 32.58
CA LEU A 543 -24.58 -7.48 32.80
C LEU A 543 -23.83 -7.88 34.08
N ILE A 544 -22.62 -7.31 34.25
CA ILE A 544 -21.78 -7.59 35.44
C ILE A 544 -21.35 -6.26 36.05
N ASP A 545 -21.53 -6.14 37.37
CA ASP A 545 -20.85 -5.15 38.21
C ASP A 545 -20.41 -5.90 39.48
N ASP A 546 -19.23 -6.49 39.41
CA ASP A 546 -18.67 -7.27 40.52
C ASP A 546 -17.55 -6.50 41.21
N VAL A 547 -17.54 -6.55 42.52
CA VAL A 547 -16.73 -5.71 43.40
C VAL A 547 -15.73 -6.55 44.16
N LEU A 548 -14.44 -6.34 43.92
CA LEU A 548 -13.35 -7.13 44.47
C LEU A 548 -13.40 -7.28 46.00
N TRP A 549 -13.75 -6.25 46.74
CA TRP A 549 -13.77 -6.31 48.20
C TRP A 549 -15.09 -6.85 48.78
N GLU A 550 -16.13 -6.95 47.99
CA GLU A 550 -17.43 -7.49 48.37
C GLU A 550 -17.54 -8.96 47.99
N ASN A 551 -16.83 -9.39 46.96
CA ASN A 551 -16.81 -10.77 46.48
C ASN A 551 -15.55 -11.52 46.95
N PRO A 552 -15.62 -12.48 47.87
CA PRO A 552 -14.49 -13.29 48.29
C PRO A 552 -13.86 -14.09 47.15
N GLY A 553 -14.61 -14.45 46.12
CA GLY A 553 -14.13 -15.16 44.95
C GLY A 553 -13.06 -14.38 44.18
N LEU A 554 -13.07 -13.04 44.26
CA LEU A 554 -12.12 -12.15 43.63
C LEU A 554 -10.92 -11.77 44.52
N ALA A 555 -10.82 -12.29 45.73
CA ALA A 555 -9.82 -11.88 46.72
C ALA A 555 -8.38 -12.10 46.26
N GLN A 556 -8.16 -13.01 45.31
CA GLN A 556 -6.84 -13.34 44.75
C GLN A 556 -6.44 -12.52 43.51
N VAL A 557 -7.29 -11.61 43.02
CA VAL A 557 -6.91 -10.69 41.93
C VAL A 557 -5.74 -9.84 42.42
N GLN A 558 -4.61 -9.94 41.70
CA GLN A 558 -3.38 -9.29 42.13
C GLN A 558 -3.19 -7.93 41.45
N PHE A 559 -3.59 -7.83 40.18
CA PHE A 559 -3.30 -6.63 39.39
C PHE A 559 -4.53 -6.07 38.68
N ARG A 560 -5.00 -6.67 37.58
CA ARG A 560 -6.14 -6.18 36.80
C ARG A 560 -6.58 -7.16 35.73
N PHE A 561 -7.76 -6.90 35.18
CA PHE A 561 -8.24 -7.56 33.96
C PHE A 561 -8.08 -6.62 32.77
N ASP A 562 -7.25 -6.96 31.80
CA ASP A 562 -7.02 -6.14 30.60
C ASP A 562 -8.02 -6.45 29.46
N ALA A 563 -8.59 -7.65 29.47
CA ALA A 563 -9.55 -8.14 28.51
C ALA A 563 -10.49 -9.16 29.16
N PHE A 564 -11.53 -9.53 28.43
CA PHE A 564 -12.44 -10.60 28.81
C PHE A 564 -12.76 -11.51 27.61
N GLY A 565 -13.28 -12.70 27.87
CA GLY A 565 -13.88 -13.58 26.88
C GLY A 565 -15.32 -13.90 27.25
N ALA A 566 -16.14 -14.27 26.28
CA ALA A 566 -17.52 -14.66 26.48
C ALA A 566 -17.89 -15.85 25.60
N ALA A 567 -18.71 -16.75 26.11
CA ALA A 567 -19.28 -17.88 25.35
C ALA A 567 -20.74 -18.15 25.76
N GLY A 568 -21.45 -18.93 24.94
CA GLY A 568 -22.87 -19.17 25.10
C GLY A 568 -23.72 -17.98 24.63
N ASP A 569 -24.86 -17.78 25.28
CA ASP A 569 -25.77 -16.64 25.07
C ASP A 569 -25.91 -15.88 26.40
N VAL A 570 -25.18 -14.78 26.55
CA VAL A 570 -25.18 -14.02 27.83
C VAL A 570 -26.55 -13.37 28.15
N THR A 571 -27.51 -13.41 27.25
CA THR A 571 -28.89 -12.98 27.52
C THR A 571 -29.76 -14.14 28.09
N LYS A 572 -29.21 -15.33 28.10
CA LYS A 572 -29.84 -16.58 28.61
C LYS A 572 -28.85 -17.36 29.51
N ASN A 573 -28.10 -18.27 28.91
CA ASN A 573 -27.06 -19.04 29.58
C ASN A 573 -25.72 -18.84 28.83
N GLY A 574 -24.72 -18.56 29.60
CA GLY A 574 -23.39 -18.30 29.04
C GLY A 574 -22.39 -18.01 30.14
N VAL A 575 -21.24 -17.57 29.72
CA VAL A 575 -20.13 -17.27 30.61
C VAL A 575 -19.37 -16.03 30.16
N VAL A 576 -18.88 -15.26 31.11
CA VAL A 576 -17.82 -14.29 30.94
C VAL A 576 -16.61 -14.72 31.75
N MET A 577 -15.42 -14.67 31.17
CA MET A 577 -14.16 -14.99 31.82
C MET A 577 -13.15 -13.86 31.69
N ALA A 578 -12.25 -13.75 32.68
CA ALA A 578 -11.13 -12.80 32.63
C ALA A 578 -9.89 -13.42 33.29
N ALA A 579 -8.71 -13.08 32.80
CA ALA A 579 -7.42 -13.49 33.36
C ALA A 579 -6.73 -12.29 34.01
N ASP A 580 -6.13 -12.52 35.19
CA ASP A 580 -5.40 -11.47 35.92
C ASP A 580 -4.07 -11.18 35.23
N ALA A 581 -3.88 -9.92 34.87
CA ALA A 581 -2.67 -9.47 34.19
C ALA A 581 -1.49 -9.41 35.16
N SER A 582 -0.33 -9.85 34.68
CA SER A 582 0.98 -9.72 35.37
C SER A 582 1.15 -10.48 36.69
N GLY A 583 2.09 -11.37 36.73
CA GLY A 583 2.53 -12.05 37.99
C GLY A 583 1.51 -13.01 38.60
N SER A 584 0.49 -13.37 37.88
CA SER A 584 -0.59 -14.24 38.35
C SER A 584 -0.97 -15.29 37.33
N TRP A 585 -1.36 -16.48 37.78
CA TRP A 585 -1.98 -17.52 36.98
C TRP A 585 -3.49 -17.60 37.24
N ASN A 586 -4.10 -16.57 37.81
CA ASN A 586 -5.49 -16.57 38.18
C ASN A 586 -6.40 -16.25 37.01
N VAL A 587 -7.41 -17.10 36.85
CA VAL A 587 -8.52 -16.92 35.91
C VAL A 587 -9.80 -16.81 36.75
N TYR A 588 -10.74 -16.04 36.25
CA TYR A 588 -12.03 -15.79 36.90
C TYR A 588 -13.16 -16.02 35.93
N ARG A 589 -14.29 -16.47 36.46
CA ARG A 589 -15.48 -16.87 35.72
C ARG A 589 -16.73 -16.26 36.35
N TRP A 590 -17.61 -15.75 35.51
CA TRP A 590 -18.97 -15.31 35.84
C TRP A 590 -19.95 -16.13 35.02
N LEU A 591 -20.68 -17.06 35.64
CA LEU A 591 -21.74 -17.80 34.98
C LEU A 591 -22.98 -16.91 34.83
N ILE A 592 -23.61 -16.96 33.68
CA ILE A 592 -24.87 -16.30 33.39
C ILE A 592 -25.96 -17.38 33.30
N THR A 593 -27.02 -17.18 34.10
CA THR A 593 -28.20 -18.07 34.10
C THR A 593 -29.43 -17.21 33.93
N ASP A 594 -30.29 -17.56 32.98
CA ASP A 594 -31.47 -16.77 32.60
C ASP A 594 -31.18 -15.25 32.38
N GLY A 595 -30.03 -14.95 31.82
CA GLY A 595 -29.56 -13.58 31.55
C GLY A 595 -29.06 -12.78 32.77
N VAL A 596 -28.86 -13.47 33.92
CA VAL A 596 -28.36 -12.86 35.15
C VAL A 596 -27.00 -13.43 35.49
N ALA A 597 -26.00 -12.54 35.64
CA ALA A 597 -24.67 -12.95 36.05
C ALA A 597 -24.62 -13.35 37.54
N GLY A 598 -23.96 -14.45 37.85
CA GLY A 598 -23.55 -14.83 39.19
C GLY A 598 -22.37 -14.00 39.70
N GLU A 599 -21.96 -14.25 40.94
CA GLU A 599 -20.70 -13.69 41.47
C GLU A 599 -19.49 -14.30 40.75
N GLY A 600 -18.41 -13.53 40.60
CA GLY A 600 -17.17 -14.01 40.03
C GLY A 600 -16.49 -15.04 40.91
N GLU A 601 -16.06 -16.13 40.30
CA GLU A 601 -15.40 -17.25 40.94
C GLU A 601 -13.98 -17.43 40.36
N GLN A 602 -13.02 -17.66 41.26
CA GLN A 602 -11.67 -18.00 40.81
C GLN A 602 -11.64 -19.45 40.29
N VAL A 603 -11.06 -19.64 39.12
CA VAL A 603 -10.65 -20.94 38.59
C VAL A 603 -9.15 -21.05 38.78
N ALA A 604 -8.70 -21.84 39.72
CA ALA A 604 -7.27 -22.01 39.96
C ALA A 604 -6.63 -22.78 38.82
N VAL A 605 -5.68 -22.13 38.10
CA VAL A 605 -4.95 -22.79 37.02
C VAL A 605 -3.83 -23.62 37.58
N LEU A 606 -3.85 -24.91 37.28
CA LEU A 606 -2.92 -25.92 37.80
C LEU A 606 -1.79 -26.08 36.76
N ILE A 607 -0.72 -25.32 36.92
CA ILE A 607 0.51 -25.37 36.12
C ILE A 607 1.65 -25.84 37.03
N ASP A 608 2.43 -26.79 36.56
CA ASP A 608 3.70 -27.16 37.22
C ASP A 608 4.87 -26.48 36.48
N PRO A 609 5.39 -25.33 37.01
CA PRO A 609 6.47 -24.63 36.38
C PRO A 609 7.75 -25.46 36.14
N ALA A 610 7.92 -26.55 36.90
CA ALA A 610 9.09 -27.41 36.75
C ALA A 610 8.97 -28.38 35.56
N VAL A 611 7.73 -28.65 35.13
CA VAL A 611 7.44 -29.51 33.96
C VAL A 611 7.25 -28.63 32.72
N ASP A 612 6.62 -27.46 32.90
CA ASP A 612 6.14 -26.61 31.81
C ASP A 612 7.04 -25.37 31.59
N GLU A 613 8.28 -25.37 32.09
CA GLU A 613 9.22 -24.25 32.05
C GLU A 613 9.47 -23.72 30.60
N SER A 614 9.34 -24.58 29.61
CA SER A 614 9.53 -24.22 28.18
C SER A 614 8.38 -23.42 27.59
N LEU A 615 7.21 -23.35 28.22
CA LEU A 615 6.04 -22.58 27.81
C LEU A 615 6.15 -21.09 28.12
N PHE A 616 7.12 -20.70 28.97
CA PHE A 616 7.12 -19.39 29.59
C PHE A 616 8.40 -18.60 29.30
N ILE A 617 8.26 -17.31 28.97
CA ILE A 617 9.39 -16.37 29.02
C ILE A 617 9.75 -16.07 30.48
N ASN A 618 8.74 -16.06 31.34
CA ASN A 618 8.87 -15.72 32.74
C ASN A 618 7.80 -16.50 33.55
N ALA A 619 8.23 -17.36 34.42
CA ALA A 619 7.36 -18.23 35.24
C ALA A 619 6.44 -17.49 36.24
N ALA A 620 6.31 -16.17 36.17
CA ALA A 620 5.59 -15.37 37.14
C ALA A 620 4.10 -15.10 36.82
N GLY A 621 3.52 -15.74 35.79
CA GLY A 621 2.11 -15.53 35.41
C GLY A 621 1.90 -15.25 33.92
N PHE A 622 0.70 -14.99 33.51
CA PHE A 622 0.34 -14.74 32.11
C PHE A 622 1.01 -13.48 31.54
N GLY A 623 1.35 -12.53 32.36
CA GLY A 623 1.97 -11.28 31.94
C GLY A 623 0.94 -10.17 31.65
N THR A 624 1.36 -9.18 30.86
CA THR A 624 0.51 -8.04 30.51
C THR A 624 -0.52 -8.44 29.47
N ALA A 625 -1.72 -7.87 29.57
CA ALA A 625 -2.81 -7.97 28.60
C ALA A 625 -3.18 -9.42 28.22
N PRO A 626 -3.38 -10.32 29.18
CA PRO A 626 -3.80 -11.68 28.85
C PRO A 626 -5.18 -11.64 28.19
N GLN A 627 -5.35 -12.54 27.23
CA GLN A 627 -6.61 -12.79 26.54
C GLN A 627 -7.11 -14.16 26.97
N ILE A 628 -8.42 -14.29 27.14
CA ILE A 628 -9.07 -15.55 27.51
C ILE A 628 -10.24 -15.81 26.57
N PHE A 629 -10.40 -17.06 26.16
CA PHE A 629 -11.37 -17.48 25.15
C PHE A 629 -12.10 -18.72 25.63
N PRO A 630 -13.22 -18.59 26.37
CA PRO A 630 -14.05 -19.74 26.75
C PRO A 630 -14.66 -20.36 25.49
N GLN A 631 -14.73 -21.70 25.50
CA GLN A 631 -15.20 -22.49 24.38
C GLN A 631 -16.60 -23.06 24.61
N ASP A 632 -17.04 -23.11 25.82
CA ASP A 632 -18.36 -23.60 26.25
C ASP A 632 -19.07 -22.59 27.17
N GLU A 633 -20.40 -22.75 27.33
CA GLU A 633 -21.24 -21.85 28.10
C GLU A 633 -21.02 -21.94 29.62
N GLU A 634 -20.34 -22.98 30.10
CA GLU A 634 -19.95 -23.13 31.49
C GLU A 634 -18.56 -22.55 31.78
N GLY A 635 -17.76 -22.25 30.75
CA GLY A 635 -16.36 -21.80 30.86
C GLY A 635 -15.47 -22.90 31.46
N SER A 636 -15.77 -24.16 31.13
CA SER A 636 -14.97 -25.28 31.55
C SER A 636 -13.78 -25.55 30.66
N LEU A 637 -13.92 -25.32 29.38
CA LEU A 637 -12.85 -25.38 28.37
C LEU A 637 -12.52 -23.96 27.91
N PHE A 638 -11.26 -23.55 28.01
CA PHE A 638 -10.85 -22.21 27.64
C PHE A 638 -9.38 -22.13 27.26
N TYR A 639 -9.10 -21.26 26.26
CA TYR A 639 -7.73 -20.84 25.94
C TYR A 639 -7.34 -19.63 26.78
N VAL A 640 -6.05 -19.55 27.11
CA VAL A 640 -5.41 -18.33 27.64
C VAL A 640 -4.14 -18.06 26.86
N ASP A 641 -3.96 -16.80 26.47
CA ASP A 641 -2.77 -16.30 25.81
C ASP A 641 -2.33 -15.02 26.50
N GLY A 642 -1.05 -14.84 26.79
CA GLY A 642 -0.53 -13.70 27.53
C GLY A 642 0.88 -13.30 27.12
N PHE A 643 1.30 -12.12 27.53
CA PHE A 643 2.62 -11.58 27.15
C PHE A 643 3.78 -12.50 27.49
N ASN A 644 3.67 -13.27 28.57
CA ASN A 644 4.71 -14.21 29.02
C ASN A 644 4.50 -15.64 28.48
N THR A 645 3.42 -15.92 27.79
CA THR A 645 3.03 -17.27 27.41
C THR A 645 2.68 -17.37 25.94
N LEU A 646 2.79 -18.55 25.38
CA LEU A 646 2.08 -18.96 24.16
C LEU A 646 0.69 -19.45 24.53
N PRO A 647 -0.24 -19.61 23.58
CA PRO A 647 -1.56 -20.15 23.86
C PRO A 647 -1.53 -21.48 24.62
N MET A 648 -2.37 -21.58 25.60
CA MET A 648 -2.57 -22.76 26.42
C MET A 648 -4.05 -23.09 26.50
N LEU A 649 -4.42 -24.34 26.44
CA LEU A 649 -5.77 -24.86 26.61
C LEU A 649 -5.95 -25.53 27.97
N PHE A 650 -6.95 -25.07 28.68
CA PHE A 650 -7.28 -25.57 30.03
C PHE A 650 -8.68 -26.18 30.07
N TYR A 651 -8.83 -27.17 30.92
CA TYR A 651 -10.13 -27.75 31.28
C TYR A 651 -10.28 -27.82 32.78
N GLY A 652 -11.38 -27.32 33.32
CA GLY A 652 -11.67 -27.39 34.75
C GLY A 652 -12.81 -26.48 35.18
N ASN A 653 -12.92 -26.29 36.50
CA ASN A 653 -13.98 -25.53 37.16
C ASN A 653 -13.45 -24.88 38.43
N PRO A 654 -14.21 -23.98 39.09
CA PRO A 654 -13.77 -23.34 40.34
C PRO A 654 -13.49 -24.29 41.50
N ASP A 655 -14.20 -25.41 41.59
CA ASP A 655 -14.09 -26.37 42.73
C ASP A 655 -12.79 -27.18 42.65
N GLU A 656 -12.41 -27.62 41.46
CA GLU A 656 -11.29 -28.53 41.25
C GLU A 656 -10.06 -27.81 40.67
N GLY A 657 -10.24 -26.60 40.19
CA GLY A 657 -9.25 -25.89 39.38
C GLY A 657 -9.24 -26.35 37.93
N ALA A 658 -8.44 -25.69 37.09
CA ALA A 658 -8.27 -26.05 35.67
C ALA A 658 -6.88 -26.59 35.39
N SER A 659 -6.83 -27.77 34.80
CA SER A 659 -5.60 -28.43 34.37
C SER A 659 -5.24 -28.03 32.97
N LEU A 660 -3.94 -27.86 32.70
CA LEU A 660 -3.42 -27.71 31.34
C LEU A 660 -3.64 -29.01 30.58
N ILE A 661 -4.37 -28.97 29.47
CA ILE A 661 -4.67 -30.14 28.66
C ILE A 661 -3.94 -30.16 27.33
N ASP A 662 -3.56 -29.02 26.85
CA ASP A 662 -2.74 -28.91 25.63
C ASP A 662 -1.97 -27.57 25.61
N ASP A 663 -0.85 -27.56 24.90
CA ASP A 663 0.04 -26.43 24.82
C ASP A 663 0.68 -26.27 23.41
N PHE A 664 1.25 -25.13 23.17
CA PHE A 664 1.80 -24.74 21.86
C PHE A 664 3.25 -25.21 21.63
N ILE A 665 3.86 -26.00 22.50
CA ILE A 665 5.27 -26.43 22.40
C ILE A 665 5.55 -27.25 21.15
N ASN A 666 4.62 -28.12 20.80
CA ASN A 666 4.84 -29.13 19.75
C ASN A 666 4.25 -28.77 18.40
N VAL A 667 3.86 -27.51 18.22
CA VAL A 667 3.35 -27.06 16.92
C VAL A 667 4.48 -27.05 15.90
N PRO A 668 4.32 -27.71 14.75
CA PRO A 668 5.34 -27.71 13.70
C PRO A 668 5.59 -26.28 13.20
N THR A 669 6.82 -25.80 13.32
CA THR A 669 7.23 -24.46 12.89
C THR A 669 7.71 -24.49 11.44
N GLY A 670 6.85 -24.82 10.48
CA GLY A 670 7.31 -25.12 9.12
C GLY A 670 6.98 -24.11 8.04
N VAL A 671 6.21 -23.04 8.34
CA VAL A 671 5.93 -22.00 7.33
C VAL A 671 6.76 -20.77 7.65
N GLU A 672 7.82 -20.58 6.89
CA GLU A 672 8.65 -19.40 6.97
C GLU A 672 8.11 -18.36 5.99
N VAL A 673 7.72 -17.18 6.51
CA VAL A 673 7.48 -15.98 5.72
C VAL A 673 8.57 -15.00 6.10
N THR A 674 9.41 -14.63 5.15
CA THR A 674 10.40 -13.58 5.34
C THR A 674 9.78 -12.22 5.11
N ASN A 675 10.06 -11.27 5.99
CA ASN A 675 9.75 -9.86 5.77
C ASN A 675 10.69 -9.24 4.71
N GLN A 676 10.55 -7.94 4.45
CA GLN A 676 11.39 -7.23 3.46
C GLN A 676 12.89 -7.23 3.83
N GLU A 677 13.21 -7.34 5.10
CA GLU A 677 14.59 -7.41 5.59
C GLU A 677 15.17 -8.82 5.57
N GLY A 678 14.38 -9.82 5.19
CA GLY A 678 14.78 -11.21 5.16
C GLY A 678 14.65 -11.96 6.48
N ASP A 679 14.02 -11.35 7.50
CA ASP A 679 13.75 -11.99 8.77
C ASP A 679 12.60 -12.99 8.66
N VAL A 680 12.76 -14.13 9.31
CA VAL A 680 11.74 -15.17 9.38
C VAL A 680 10.74 -14.85 10.50
N CYS A 681 9.45 -14.76 10.16
CA CYS A 681 8.41 -14.67 11.19
C CYS A 681 8.34 -15.98 11.95
N LYS A 682 8.54 -15.92 13.27
CA LYS A 682 8.41 -17.06 14.18
C LYS A 682 7.27 -16.81 15.15
N MET A 683 6.64 -17.90 15.57
CA MET A 683 5.78 -17.86 16.75
C MET A 683 6.62 -17.46 17.94
N ASN A 684 6.29 -16.35 18.57
CA ASN A 684 7.00 -15.83 19.72
C ASN A 684 5.99 -15.25 20.72
N GLN A 685 6.34 -15.27 21.97
CA GLN A 685 5.55 -14.65 23.03
C GLN A 685 5.58 -13.12 22.89
N GLY A 686 4.61 -12.45 23.51
CA GLY A 686 4.66 -10.99 23.63
C GLY A 686 3.60 -10.20 22.90
N HIS A 687 2.78 -10.84 22.07
CA HIS A 687 1.57 -10.27 21.50
C HIS A 687 0.42 -11.25 21.67
N ASN A 688 -0.68 -10.77 22.24
CA ASN A 688 -1.75 -11.60 22.73
C ASN A 688 -2.99 -11.45 21.88
N GLY A 689 -3.58 -12.55 21.48
CA GLY A 689 -4.85 -12.60 20.78
C GLY A 689 -4.95 -13.82 19.89
N LEU A 690 -6.02 -14.54 20.04
CA LEU A 690 -6.34 -15.68 19.19
C LEU A 690 -7.84 -15.77 18.95
N VAL A 691 -8.23 -16.53 17.94
CA VAL A 691 -9.58 -16.97 17.69
C VAL A 691 -9.55 -18.36 17.06
N GLU A 692 -10.31 -19.28 17.61
CA GLU A 692 -10.63 -20.57 17.00
C GLU A 692 -11.92 -20.41 16.20
N PHE A 693 -11.99 -21.03 15.03
CA PHE A 693 -13.17 -20.96 14.17
C PHE A 693 -13.27 -22.22 13.30
N GLN A 694 -14.48 -22.46 12.80
CA GLN A 694 -14.78 -23.59 11.93
C GLN A 694 -15.30 -23.09 10.58
N VAL A 695 -14.80 -23.64 9.47
CA VAL A 695 -15.30 -23.43 8.14
C VAL A 695 -15.63 -24.78 7.53
N GLY A 696 -16.92 -25.04 7.24
CA GLY A 696 -17.39 -26.36 6.86
C GLY A 696 -17.11 -27.39 7.97
N GLU A 697 -16.35 -28.44 7.66
CA GLU A 697 -15.96 -29.48 8.62
C GLU A 697 -14.55 -29.26 9.19
N GLU A 698 -13.89 -28.14 8.89
CA GLU A 698 -12.49 -27.91 9.23
C GLU A 698 -12.33 -26.84 10.30
N TYR A 699 -11.40 -27.07 11.23
CA TYR A 699 -11.12 -26.21 12.36
C TYR A 699 -9.79 -25.49 12.18
N PHE A 700 -9.79 -24.21 12.52
CA PHE A 700 -8.66 -23.31 12.36
C PHE A 700 -8.38 -22.52 13.64
N LEU A 701 -7.13 -22.13 13.82
CA LEU A 701 -6.70 -21.18 14.83
C LEU A 701 -5.99 -20.02 14.15
N LEU A 702 -6.52 -18.81 14.33
CA LEU A 702 -5.87 -17.58 13.94
C LEU A 702 -5.35 -16.89 15.18
N MET A 703 -4.06 -16.57 15.21
CA MET A 703 -3.46 -15.96 16.38
C MET A 703 -2.43 -14.90 16.05
N ALA A 704 -2.19 -14.02 17.00
CA ALA A 704 -1.10 -13.06 16.91
C ALA A 704 0.25 -13.77 16.93
N ALA A 705 1.16 -13.27 16.08
CA ALA A 705 2.53 -13.73 16.00
C ALA A 705 3.49 -12.53 15.97
N THR A 706 4.74 -12.75 16.37
CA THR A 706 5.78 -11.74 16.27
C THR A 706 6.92 -12.26 15.43
N ASN A 707 7.68 -11.38 14.79
CA ASN A 707 8.90 -11.80 14.14
C ASN A 707 10.03 -12.03 15.18
N THR A 708 11.07 -12.75 14.76
CA THR A 708 12.18 -13.14 15.65
C THR A 708 13.12 -12.04 16.06
N ALA A 709 13.16 -10.95 15.32
CA ALA A 709 14.15 -9.88 15.51
C ALA A 709 13.75 -8.89 16.62
N GLY A 710 12.60 -9.12 17.30
CA GLY A 710 12.04 -8.14 18.22
C GLY A 710 11.56 -6.88 17.49
N SER A 711 11.38 -6.97 16.17
CA SER A 711 10.78 -5.92 15.37
C SER A 711 9.39 -5.62 15.90
N PRO A 712 8.99 -4.36 15.94
CA PRO A 712 7.64 -3.96 16.36
C PRO A 712 6.54 -4.40 15.39
N THR A 713 6.90 -4.98 14.27
CA THR A 713 5.96 -5.42 13.23
C THR A 713 5.05 -6.51 13.73
N SER A 714 3.75 -6.25 13.79
CA SER A 714 2.75 -7.24 14.19
C SER A 714 2.35 -8.11 13.00
N ALA A 715 2.43 -9.41 13.18
CA ALA A 715 2.00 -10.41 12.22
C ALA A 715 0.99 -11.37 12.88
N PHE A 716 0.31 -12.15 12.04
CA PHE A 716 -0.66 -13.14 12.47
C PHE A 716 -0.34 -14.48 11.81
N ALA A 717 -0.65 -15.56 12.48
CA ALA A 717 -0.47 -16.90 11.98
C ALA A 717 -1.81 -17.63 11.90
N LEU A 718 -2.08 -18.27 10.78
CA LEU A 718 -3.23 -19.15 10.59
C LEU A 718 -2.74 -20.59 10.61
N PHE A 719 -3.36 -21.38 11.47
CA PHE A 719 -3.16 -22.83 11.60
C PHE A 719 -4.43 -23.57 11.27
N LYS A 720 -4.28 -24.77 10.76
CA LYS A 720 -5.36 -25.73 10.62
C LYS A 720 -5.17 -26.88 11.63
N PHE A 721 -6.20 -27.26 12.36
CA PHE A 721 -6.19 -28.47 13.18
C PHE A 721 -6.29 -29.72 12.30
N ALA A 722 -5.66 -30.80 12.71
CA ALA A 722 -5.68 -32.07 11.97
C ALA A 722 -7.09 -32.67 11.92
N ASP A 723 -7.85 -32.54 13.02
CA ASP A 723 -9.16 -33.13 13.19
C ASP A 723 -10.02 -32.36 14.22
N ALA A 724 -11.18 -32.88 14.53
CA ALA A 724 -12.14 -32.30 15.47
C ALA A 724 -11.69 -32.35 16.96
N ASP A 725 -10.65 -33.10 17.29
CA ASP A 725 -10.10 -33.14 18.64
C ASP A 725 -9.30 -31.84 18.94
N ARG A 726 -8.93 -31.09 17.92
CA ARG A 726 -8.32 -29.75 18.02
C ARG A 726 -7.05 -29.72 18.86
N ALA A 727 -6.26 -30.79 18.78
CA ALA A 727 -4.98 -30.85 19.48
C ALA A 727 -3.93 -29.95 18.80
N PHE A 728 -3.20 -29.16 19.58
CA PHE A 728 -2.14 -28.28 19.06
C PHE A 728 -1.03 -29.07 18.38
N SER A 729 -0.70 -30.23 18.86
CA SER A 729 0.32 -31.12 18.27
C SER A 729 -0.01 -31.57 16.84
N GLY A 730 -1.28 -31.56 16.48
CA GLY A 730 -1.75 -31.91 15.12
C GLY A 730 -1.95 -30.68 14.23
N MET A 731 -1.71 -29.46 14.72
CA MET A 731 -1.89 -28.27 13.91
C MET A 731 -0.82 -28.15 12.82
N VAL A 732 -1.26 -27.68 11.65
CA VAL A 732 -0.40 -27.37 10.52
C VAL A 732 -0.44 -25.87 10.27
N PRO A 733 0.72 -25.19 10.25
CA PRO A 733 0.78 -23.77 9.92
C PRO A 733 0.47 -23.59 8.42
N LEU A 734 -0.48 -22.71 8.11
CA LEU A 734 -0.83 -22.39 6.74
C LEU A 734 -0.09 -21.15 6.25
N TRP A 735 -0.23 -20.02 6.93
CA TRP A 735 0.41 -18.76 6.56
C TRP A 735 0.73 -17.88 7.77
N TYR A 736 1.76 -17.05 7.60
CA TYR A 736 1.97 -15.82 8.37
C TYR A 736 1.63 -14.63 7.50
N PHE A 737 0.89 -13.66 8.03
CA PHE A 737 0.44 -12.48 7.30
C PHE A 737 0.17 -11.29 8.24
N PRO A 738 0.22 -10.02 7.76
CA PRO A 738 0.64 -9.56 6.44
C PRO A 738 2.09 -9.95 6.11
N HIS A 739 2.45 -9.97 4.83
CA HIS A 739 3.79 -10.37 4.38
C HIS A 739 4.92 -9.57 5.05
N ASN A 740 4.71 -8.26 5.20
CA ASN A 740 5.67 -7.36 5.85
C ASN A 740 5.26 -6.99 7.30
N GLY A 741 4.31 -7.71 7.89
CA GLY A 741 3.67 -7.33 9.14
C GLY A 741 2.64 -6.21 8.96
N LEU A 742 1.85 -5.97 10.00
CA LEU A 742 0.76 -4.99 9.97
C LEU A 742 1.22 -3.55 10.22
N GLY A 743 2.39 -3.36 10.82
CA GLY A 743 2.91 -2.04 11.10
C GLY A 743 4.26 -2.05 11.79
N ALA A 744 4.90 -0.86 11.86
CA ALA A 744 6.25 -0.67 12.35
C ALA A 744 6.35 -0.01 13.73
N SER A 745 5.22 0.20 14.43
CA SER A 745 5.22 0.82 15.75
C SER A 745 5.29 -0.21 16.86
N THR A 746 5.89 0.17 17.98
CA THR A 746 5.84 -0.62 19.19
C THR A 746 4.39 -0.73 19.68
N ASN A 747 3.90 -1.95 19.84
CA ASN A 747 2.59 -2.22 20.43
C ASN A 747 2.71 -2.16 21.96
N GLY A 748 2.61 -0.96 22.53
CA GLY A 748 2.74 -0.76 23.98
C GLY A 748 1.62 -1.40 24.81
N CYS A 749 0.46 -1.63 24.19
CA CYS A 749 -0.68 -2.30 24.85
C CYS A 749 -0.56 -3.82 24.87
N ARG A 750 0.36 -4.39 24.11
CA ARG A 750 0.57 -5.85 24.00
C ARG A 750 -0.66 -6.61 23.49
N THR A 751 -1.53 -5.95 22.71
CA THR A 751 -2.73 -6.56 22.14
C THR A 751 -2.63 -6.57 20.62
N ALA A 752 -2.90 -7.75 20.07
CA ALA A 752 -3.11 -7.94 18.64
C ALA A 752 -4.32 -8.85 18.49
N VAL A 753 -5.39 -8.34 17.95
CA VAL A 753 -6.71 -8.98 18.00
C VAL A 753 -7.09 -9.52 16.63
N PRO A 754 -7.18 -10.85 16.46
CA PRO A 754 -7.87 -11.46 15.33
C PRO A 754 -9.37 -11.56 15.59
N SER A 755 -10.15 -11.55 14.52
CA SER A 755 -11.57 -11.87 14.52
C SER A 755 -11.95 -12.49 13.19
N VAL A 756 -13.03 -13.27 13.13
CA VAL A 756 -13.40 -14.01 11.93
C VAL A 756 -14.89 -13.94 11.70
N ASP A 757 -15.27 -13.69 10.44
CA ASP A 757 -16.63 -13.92 9.96
C ASP A 757 -16.63 -15.14 9.03
N VAL A 758 -17.31 -16.20 9.41
CA VAL A 758 -17.53 -17.35 8.54
C VAL A 758 -18.66 -17.03 7.58
N VAL A 759 -18.31 -16.88 6.30
CA VAL A 759 -19.22 -16.43 5.24
C VAL A 759 -20.04 -17.59 4.67
N SER A 760 -19.39 -18.76 4.56
CA SER A 760 -20.01 -19.99 4.03
C SER A 760 -19.26 -21.23 4.52
N GLU A 761 -19.68 -22.42 4.08
CA GLU A 761 -18.97 -23.67 4.34
C GLU A 761 -17.58 -23.75 3.67
N THR A 762 -17.23 -22.79 2.83
CA THR A 762 -15.97 -22.77 2.06
C THR A 762 -15.23 -21.42 2.11
N GLU A 763 -15.75 -20.45 2.87
CA GLU A 763 -15.17 -19.12 2.89
C GLU A 763 -15.31 -18.48 4.28
N ALA A 764 -14.24 -17.84 4.72
CA ALA A 764 -14.22 -16.97 5.89
C ALA A 764 -13.46 -15.68 5.60
N THR A 765 -13.91 -14.58 6.22
CA THR A 765 -13.16 -13.33 6.26
C THR A 765 -12.40 -13.25 7.58
N LEU A 766 -11.10 -13.11 7.48
CA LEU A 766 -10.19 -12.96 8.61
C LEU A 766 -9.88 -11.47 8.80
N TYR A 767 -10.18 -10.94 9.97
CA TYR A 767 -9.87 -9.57 10.37
C TYR A 767 -8.75 -9.58 11.39
N ILE A 768 -7.80 -8.70 11.22
CA ILE A 768 -6.66 -8.56 12.12
C ILE A 768 -6.47 -7.11 12.52
N TYR A 769 -6.14 -6.90 13.77
CA TYR A 769 -5.84 -5.58 14.32
C TYR A 769 -4.65 -5.66 15.28
N ALA A 770 -3.72 -4.73 15.16
CA ALA A 770 -2.68 -4.53 16.16
C ALA A 770 -2.64 -3.06 16.57
N ASN A 771 -2.71 -2.82 17.86
CA ASN A 771 -2.74 -1.48 18.42
C ASN A 771 -1.58 -0.63 17.88
N ASN A 772 -1.89 0.57 17.40
CA ASN A 772 -0.96 1.54 16.82
C ASN A 772 -0.22 1.07 15.53
N ASN A 773 -0.53 -0.09 15.01
CA ASN A 773 0.08 -0.62 13.79
C ASN A 773 -0.88 -0.62 12.60
N GLY A 774 -2.13 -0.99 12.82
CA GLY A 774 -3.12 -1.00 11.75
C GLY A 774 -4.09 -2.17 11.86
N TYR A 775 -4.83 -2.38 10.80
CA TYR A 775 -5.80 -3.46 10.68
C TYR A 775 -5.99 -3.84 9.21
N ALA A 776 -6.44 -5.07 8.98
CA ALA A 776 -6.58 -5.60 7.63
C ALA A 776 -7.68 -6.66 7.54
N ALA A 777 -8.12 -6.96 6.33
CA ALA A 777 -9.02 -8.06 6.04
C ALA A 777 -8.42 -8.99 4.98
N TYR A 778 -8.64 -10.27 5.19
CA TYR A 778 -8.22 -11.36 4.29
C TYR A 778 -9.39 -12.29 4.03
N THR A 779 -9.42 -12.91 2.85
CA THR A 779 -10.36 -13.99 2.54
C THR A 779 -9.60 -15.31 2.55
N LEU A 780 -10.03 -16.23 3.41
CA LEU A 780 -9.69 -17.63 3.37
C LEU A 780 -10.71 -18.36 2.52
N THR A 781 -10.26 -19.11 1.52
CA THR A 781 -11.13 -20.00 0.73
C THR A 781 -10.67 -21.44 0.82
N ILE A 782 -11.64 -22.36 0.86
CA ILE A 782 -11.43 -23.81 0.89
C ILE A 782 -12.07 -24.41 -0.33
N ASP A 783 -11.32 -25.24 -1.08
CA ASP A 783 -11.89 -26.09 -2.14
C ASP A 783 -12.07 -27.51 -1.62
N PRO A 784 -13.27 -27.92 -1.21
CA PRO A 784 -13.50 -29.24 -0.64
C PRO A 784 -13.34 -30.38 -1.67
N SER A 785 -13.26 -30.08 -2.96
CA SER A 785 -13.00 -31.08 -4.01
C SER A 785 -11.56 -31.55 -4.05
N ILE A 786 -10.65 -30.79 -3.45
CA ILE A 786 -9.22 -31.11 -3.35
C ILE A 786 -8.98 -31.81 -2.00
N ALA A 787 -8.32 -32.96 -2.04
CA ALA A 787 -8.00 -33.68 -0.83
C ALA A 787 -7.14 -32.82 0.12
N ASP A 788 -7.42 -32.94 1.42
CA ASP A 788 -6.59 -32.30 2.42
C ASP A 788 -5.29 -33.08 2.62
N ASN A 789 -4.19 -32.55 2.14
CA ASN A 789 -2.86 -33.12 2.27
C ASN A 789 -2.02 -32.37 3.33
N THR A 790 -2.64 -31.50 4.16
CA THR A 790 -1.90 -30.78 5.21
C THR A 790 -1.47 -31.67 6.36
N ALA A 791 -2.22 -32.73 6.64
CA ALA A 791 -1.81 -33.75 7.59
C ALA A 791 -0.71 -34.60 6.96
N VAL A 792 0.54 -34.19 7.12
CA VAL A 792 1.71 -34.84 6.53
C VAL A 792 1.74 -34.67 5.00
N GLU A 793 2.31 -33.57 4.50
CA GLU A 793 3.17 -33.78 3.36
C GLU A 793 4.17 -34.85 3.83
N ASP A 794 3.95 -36.12 3.43
CA ASP A 794 5.07 -36.97 3.17
C ASP A 794 6.03 -36.06 2.37
N ILE A 795 7.00 -35.50 3.05
CA ILE A 795 8.20 -35.09 2.38
C ILE A 795 8.49 -36.35 1.60
N GLU A 796 8.18 -36.35 0.28
CA GLU A 796 8.84 -37.24 -0.59
C GLU A 796 10.29 -37.02 -0.24
N ALA A 797 10.76 -37.83 0.69
CA ALA A 797 12.15 -37.81 1.07
C ALA A 797 12.77 -37.92 -0.29
N VAL A 798 13.30 -36.78 -0.79
CA VAL A 798 14.18 -36.81 -1.93
C VAL A 798 14.93 -38.09 -1.65
N LYS A 799 14.75 -39.14 -2.47
CA LYS A 799 15.41 -40.40 -2.30
C LYS A 799 16.91 -40.14 -2.35
N VAL A 800 17.34 -39.46 -1.29
CA VAL A 800 18.75 -39.42 -0.93
C VAL A 800 18.96 -40.85 -0.61
N GLY A 801 19.67 -41.55 -1.45
CA GLY A 801 19.87 -42.98 -1.38
C GLY A 801 20.47 -43.44 -0.05
N ALA A 802 19.66 -43.31 0.99
CA ALA A 802 19.96 -43.69 2.35
C ALA A 802 19.08 -44.91 2.68
N GLU A 803 19.69 -46.00 2.92
CA GLU A 803 19.07 -47.24 3.27
C GLU A 803 19.29 -47.54 4.76
N LYS A 804 18.20 -47.92 5.47
CA LYS A 804 18.29 -48.32 6.87
C LYS A 804 18.74 -49.80 6.88
N VAL A 805 19.90 -50.08 7.49
CA VAL A 805 20.45 -51.43 7.61
C VAL A 805 20.55 -51.80 9.09
N ILE A 806 20.11 -53.02 9.44
CA ILE A 806 20.25 -53.57 10.79
C ILE A 806 21.35 -54.63 10.75
N GLU A 807 22.45 -54.42 11.45
CA GLU A 807 23.53 -55.37 11.60
C GLU A 807 23.82 -55.64 13.08
N ASN A 808 23.86 -56.87 13.47
CA ASN A 808 24.10 -57.27 14.84
C ASN A 808 23.18 -56.61 15.90
N GLY A 809 21.91 -56.32 15.49
CA GLY A 809 20.93 -55.68 16.36
C GLY A 809 21.07 -54.16 16.49
N GLN A 810 21.98 -53.54 15.77
CA GLN A 810 22.15 -52.10 15.73
C GLN A 810 21.65 -51.51 14.40
N ILE A 811 21.04 -50.32 14.50
CA ILE A 811 20.53 -49.57 13.32
C ILE A 811 21.64 -48.68 12.76
N PHE A 812 21.88 -48.84 11.46
CA PHE A 812 22.77 -47.98 10.67
C PHE A 812 22.01 -47.37 9.50
N ILE A 813 22.47 -46.22 9.05
CA ILE A 813 21.98 -45.52 7.88
C ILE A 813 23.11 -45.58 6.82
N LEU A 814 22.84 -46.24 5.72
CA LEU A 814 23.77 -46.28 4.57
C LEU A 814 23.39 -45.17 3.61
N LYS A 815 24.25 -44.18 3.38
CA LYS A 815 24.04 -43.04 2.48
C LYS A 815 25.21 -42.94 1.52
N ASN A 816 24.96 -43.07 0.22
CA ASN A 816 25.97 -43.04 -0.81
C ASN A 816 27.15 -44.01 -0.56
N GLY A 817 26.86 -45.23 -0.05
CA GLY A 817 27.87 -46.23 0.26
C GLY A 817 28.63 -45.98 1.58
N VAL A 818 28.31 -44.94 2.32
CA VAL A 818 28.88 -44.64 3.62
C VAL A 818 27.90 -45.00 4.73
N LYS A 819 28.39 -45.70 5.74
CA LYS A 819 27.57 -46.16 6.88
C LYS A 819 27.66 -45.17 8.04
N TYR A 820 26.52 -44.81 8.62
CA TYR A 820 26.38 -43.94 9.80
C TYR A 820 25.61 -44.67 10.89
N ASN A 821 25.94 -44.41 12.16
CA ASN A 821 25.14 -44.89 13.28
C ASN A 821 23.88 -44.01 13.49
N ALA A 822 23.01 -44.41 14.37
CA ALA A 822 21.76 -43.71 14.68
C ALA A 822 21.94 -42.25 15.17
N LEU A 823 23.14 -41.85 15.57
CA LEU A 823 23.50 -40.50 15.99
C LEU A 823 24.15 -39.69 14.87
N GLY A 824 24.18 -40.20 13.63
CA GLY A 824 24.75 -39.52 12.48
C GLY A 824 26.30 -39.60 12.37
N ALA A 825 26.98 -40.32 13.24
CA ALA A 825 28.42 -40.52 13.14
C ALA A 825 28.77 -41.61 12.13
N GLN A 826 29.74 -41.34 11.26
CA GLN A 826 30.22 -42.31 10.27
C GLN A 826 30.88 -43.50 10.98
N VAL A 827 30.47 -44.71 10.59
CA VAL A 827 31.04 -45.96 11.10
C VAL A 827 31.88 -46.59 10.00
N LYS A 828 33.11 -46.95 10.32
CA LYS A 828 34.02 -47.64 9.35
C LYS A 828 33.62 -49.11 9.21
#